data_a1cb269573d226aa93594478a65e003a
#
_entry.id   a1cb269573d226aa93594478a65e003a
#
_cell.length_a   1.000
_cell.length_b   1.000
_cell.length_c   1.000
_cell.angle_alpha   90.00
_cell.angle_beta   90.00
_cell.angle_gamma   90.00
#
_symmetry.space_group_name_H-M   'P 1'
#
loop_
_entity.id
_entity.type
_entity.pdbx_description
1 polymer ?
#
loop_
_entity_poly.entity_id
_entity_poly.type
_entity_poly.pdbx_seq_one_letter_code
_entity_poly.pdbx_strand_id
1 'polypeptide(L)'
;MYKRQVLQESKIAEMKTGEGKTLTITLAAYLNALHEKGVHIVTVNDYLAKRDSQEMGEIYNFLGLTSGYINNDQDDSQRKQNYNCDITYATNSELGFDYLRDNMKFSKDEMVQREHFFAIVDEIDSCLIDEARTPLIISGAAEDRTTQYLAIDKLIRFLKEKDYEVDEKDKNVLLTNEGINNIEKIFSNAGILKNNNFYDPENLSLVHHVNQALRANHLFQKGKDYIIQDDELKIIDELTGRILEGRRFGDGLHQALEAKERIPIKVENQTLASITYQNYFKLYDKISGCTGTAVTESQEFYEIYNLPVVVIPTNKKMIRNDFNDQIFRTETEKNDAIIRKIKECHQKGQPLLVFTSSINKSEIYSNLLNKESIKHEVLNAKNHENEAEIIANAGKENSVIITTSISGRGVDIQLGGKKGSIPDEELKLNKEKIKSLGGLFVIGTERMESRRVDNQARGRSGRQGDEGNSIFYVSLEDDLMRIFGSDSMNNILQKLGLKDGESIDHPWINKALERAQQKVEARNFDIRKTLIKFDNVLNDQRNVIFSQREDAMNSDTIFDYSNSFLNEIIDNLIRLKIKKKSNPKSTDFENKLKSILGKNFIYSYLEELTNCSDKDLRESLNKKFQDSREERIKLLGKDQSQDIEKRIFLQTIDINWKSHIQYLEQLRQVIGLRSYGQRDPLVEYKKEAFHLFESLLNRLKLDFTTILMNLTLVQSQTKNVDNDEKKENYKKAFDKKISRNEPCPCGSGKKYKRCCGAL
;
A
#
# COMPACT_ATOMS: atom_id res chain seq x y z
N MET A 1 -19.99 19.66 23.42
CA MET A 1 -19.92 20.80 22.51
C MET A 1 -18.50 21.04 22.00
N TYR A 2 -17.50 21.21 22.87
CA TYR A 2 -16.11 21.47 22.52
C TYR A 2 -15.46 20.40 21.61
N LYS A 3 -15.62 19.10 21.95
CA LYS A 3 -15.09 17.97 21.16
C LYS A 3 -15.59 17.99 19.70
N ARG A 4 -16.91 18.26 19.49
CA ARG A 4 -17.49 18.37 18.15
C ARG A 4 -16.90 19.56 17.39
N GLN A 5 -16.69 20.70 18.05
CA GLN A 5 -16.16 21.90 17.42
C GLN A 5 -14.76 21.66 16.86
N VAL A 6 -13.88 20.94 17.59
CA VAL A 6 -12.53 20.60 17.13
C VAL A 6 -12.58 19.81 15.82
N LEU A 7 -13.46 18.79 15.73
CA LEU A 7 -13.63 18.01 14.50
C LEU A 7 -14.23 18.86 13.37
N GLN A 8 -15.16 19.76 13.69
CA GLN A 8 -15.77 20.65 12.70
C GLN A 8 -14.77 21.67 12.12
N GLU A 9 -13.72 22.03 12.86
CA GLU A 9 -12.71 23.01 12.45
C GLU A 9 -11.49 22.38 11.75
N SER A 10 -11.61 21.15 11.24
CA SER A 10 -10.50 20.43 10.59
C SER A 10 -9.25 20.32 11.48
N LYS A 11 -9.46 19.83 12.70
CA LYS A 11 -8.41 19.63 13.70
C LYS A 11 -8.45 18.20 14.23
N ILE A 12 -7.37 17.77 14.85
CA ILE A 12 -7.29 16.48 15.53
C ILE A 12 -7.67 16.67 17.01
N ALA A 13 -8.67 15.92 17.47
CA ALA A 13 -9.02 15.86 18.87
C ALA A 13 -8.22 14.74 19.56
N GLU A 14 -7.22 15.09 20.40
CA GLU A 14 -6.62 14.09 21.27
C GLU A 14 -7.55 13.82 22.44
N MET A 15 -8.24 12.70 22.39
CA MET A 15 -9.15 12.21 23.42
C MET A 15 -8.61 10.89 23.96
N LYS A 16 -8.35 10.82 25.26
CA LYS A 16 -7.88 9.58 25.88
C LYS A 16 -8.86 8.43 25.65
N THR A 17 -8.33 7.21 25.62
CA THR A 17 -9.15 6.01 25.38
C THR A 17 -10.28 5.90 26.41
N GLY A 18 -11.49 5.53 25.98
CA GLY A 18 -12.67 5.46 26.84
C GLY A 18 -13.43 6.79 27.01
N GLU A 19 -13.03 7.89 26.36
CA GLU A 19 -13.69 9.21 26.43
C GLU A 19 -14.85 9.39 25.43
N GLY A 20 -15.34 8.32 24.80
CA GLY A 20 -16.49 8.33 23.89
C GLY A 20 -16.20 8.94 22.52
N LYS A 21 -15.07 8.57 21.90
CA LYS A 21 -14.69 9.02 20.55
C LYS A 21 -15.77 8.72 19.53
N THR A 22 -16.24 7.48 19.42
CA THR A 22 -17.24 7.03 18.46
C THR A 22 -18.51 7.88 18.49
N LEU A 23 -19.07 8.13 19.72
CA LEU A 23 -20.24 8.98 19.89
C LEU A 23 -19.96 10.45 19.54
N THR A 24 -18.74 10.94 19.81
CA THR A 24 -18.36 12.33 19.47
C THR A 24 -18.26 12.55 17.97
N ILE A 25 -17.73 11.57 17.24
CA ILE A 25 -17.66 11.54 15.77
C ILE A 25 -19.05 11.67 15.15
N THR A 26 -20.05 10.98 15.70
CA THR A 26 -21.44 11.00 15.23
C THR A 26 -22.00 12.42 15.16
N LEU A 27 -21.68 13.29 16.11
CA LEU A 27 -22.17 14.67 16.13
C LEU A 27 -21.55 15.53 15.00
N ALA A 28 -20.27 15.30 14.68
CA ALA A 28 -19.63 16.03 13.58
C ALA A 28 -20.06 15.48 12.23
N ALA A 29 -20.20 14.16 12.12
CA ALA A 29 -20.69 13.48 10.91
C ALA A 29 -22.09 13.95 10.54
N TYR A 30 -23.03 13.94 11.50
CA TYR A 30 -24.40 14.43 11.30
C TYR A 30 -24.43 15.85 10.71
N LEU A 31 -23.70 16.78 11.32
CA LEU A 31 -23.71 18.19 10.89
C LEU A 31 -23.22 18.36 9.44
N ASN A 32 -22.21 17.60 9.04
CA ASN A 32 -21.63 17.69 7.69
C ASN A 32 -22.42 16.87 6.66
N ALA A 33 -23.10 15.81 7.08
CA ALA A 33 -23.96 15.01 6.20
C ALA A 33 -25.16 15.81 5.66
N LEU A 34 -25.59 16.85 6.38
CA LEU A 34 -26.67 17.75 5.92
C LEU A 34 -26.33 18.52 4.62
N HIS A 35 -25.10 18.50 4.17
CA HIS A 35 -24.70 19.03 2.85
C HIS A 35 -24.99 18.06 1.70
N GLU A 36 -25.47 16.84 1.96
CA GLU A 36 -25.80 15.79 0.98
C GLU A 36 -24.63 15.33 0.08
N LYS A 37 -23.39 15.73 0.43
CA LYS A 37 -22.16 15.39 -0.32
C LYS A 37 -21.50 14.09 0.12
N GLY A 38 -21.99 13.47 1.20
CA GLY A 38 -21.41 12.27 1.81
C GLY A 38 -20.28 12.57 2.79
N VAL A 39 -20.30 11.84 3.91
CA VAL A 39 -19.26 11.91 4.94
C VAL A 39 -18.65 10.53 5.09
N HIS A 40 -17.33 10.41 5.01
CA HIS A 40 -16.63 9.17 5.24
C HIS A 40 -16.08 9.13 6.68
N ILE A 41 -16.41 8.08 7.42
CA ILE A 41 -15.83 7.80 8.73
C ILE A 41 -14.83 6.66 8.55
N VAL A 42 -13.55 6.99 8.79
CA VAL A 42 -12.45 6.06 8.57
C VAL A 42 -12.12 5.33 9.85
N THR A 43 -12.07 4.01 9.79
CA THR A 43 -11.75 3.12 10.92
C THR A 43 -10.52 2.28 10.60
N VAL A 44 -9.91 1.68 11.64
CA VAL A 44 -8.67 0.89 11.48
C VAL A 44 -8.89 -0.53 10.96
N ASN A 45 -10.11 -1.05 10.96
CA ASN A 45 -10.42 -2.38 10.43
C ASN A 45 -11.90 -2.53 10.05
N ASP A 46 -12.20 -3.56 9.26
CA ASP A 46 -13.55 -3.85 8.74
C ASP A 46 -14.55 -4.19 9.82
N TYR A 47 -14.10 -4.83 10.91
CA TYR A 47 -14.96 -5.15 12.04
C TYR A 47 -15.52 -3.88 12.69
N LEU A 48 -14.66 -2.87 12.93
CA LEU A 48 -15.07 -1.60 13.50
C LEU A 48 -15.95 -0.81 12.52
N ALA A 49 -15.62 -0.81 11.22
CA ALA A 49 -16.44 -0.16 10.22
C ALA A 49 -17.89 -0.70 10.23
N LYS A 50 -18.04 -2.01 10.29
CA LYS A 50 -19.35 -2.67 10.35
C LYS A 50 -20.07 -2.40 11.69
N ARG A 51 -19.37 -2.61 12.82
CA ARG A 51 -19.94 -2.41 14.15
C ARG A 51 -20.43 -0.99 14.36
N ASP A 52 -19.54 -0.01 14.09
CA ASP A 52 -19.83 1.40 14.37
C ASP A 52 -20.89 1.94 13.41
N SER A 53 -20.92 1.48 12.16
CA SER A 53 -22.00 1.80 11.23
C SER A 53 -23.35 1.29 11.72
N GLN A 54 -23.40 0.08 12.30
CA GLN A 54 -24.64 -0.50 12.82
C GLN A 54 -25.09 0.18 14.11
N GLU A 55 -24.18 0.35 15.09
CA GLU A 55 -24.51 0.96 16.39
C GLU A 55 -24.88 2.45 16.26
N MET A 56 -24.09 3.23 15.51
CA MET A 56 -24.35 4.66 15.31
C MET A 56 -25.41 4.91 14.25
N GLY A 57 -25.63 3.95 13.35
CA GLY A 57 -26.68 3.98 12.35
C GLY A 57 -28.08 4.11 12.94
N GLU A 58 -28.34 3.56 14.13
CA GLU A 58 -29.61 3.76 14.84
C GLU A 58 -29.86 5.26 15.14
N ILE A 59 -28.81 5.99 15.51
CA ILE A 59 -28.91 7.44 15.78
C ILE A 59 -29.12 8.20 14.48
N TYR A 60 -28.37 7.88 13.41
CA TYR A 60 -28.49 8.53 12.11
C TYR A 60 -29.87 8.31 11.51
N ASN A 61 -30.38 7.06 11.52
CA ASN A 61 -31.71 6.72 11.03
C ASN A 61 -32.82 7.44 11.80
N PHE A 62 -32.68 7.56 13.15
CA PHE A 62 -33.61 8.34 13.95
C PHE A 62 -33.65 9.82 13.54
N LEU A 63 -32.49 10.34 13.09
CA LEU A 63 -32.36 11.74 12.62
C LEU A 63 -32.65 11.92 11.13
N GLY A 64 -33.07 10.85 10.43
CA GLY A 64 -33.46 10.89 9.03
C GLY A 64 -32.30 10.78 8.04
N LEU A 65 -31.11 10.37 8.48
CA LEU A 65 -29.94 10.13 7.61
C LEU A 65 -29.69 8.63 7.40
N THR A 66 -29.12 8.30 6.27
CA THR A 66 -28.70 6.94 5.90
C THR A 66 -27.26 6.67 6.25
N SER A 67 -26.93 5.45 6.64
CA SER A 67 -25.57 5.01 6.92
C SER A 67 -25.26 3.65 6.29
N GLY A 68 -24.03 3.50 5.78
CA GLY A 68 -23.50 2.28 5.20
C GLY A 68 -22.08 2.00 5.63
N TYR A 69 -21.56 0.81 5.29
CA TYR A 69 -20.16 0.46 5.51
C TYR A 69 -19.59 -0.28 4.31
N ILE A 70 -18.28 -0.16 4.11
CA ILE A 70 -17.52 -0.85 3.07
C ILE A 70 -16.65 -1.91 3.72
N ASN A 71 -16.64 -3.12 3.14
CA ASN A 71 -15.73 -4.20 3.50
C ASN A 71 -15.31 -5.00 2.25
N ASN A 72 -14.38 -5.95 2.46
CA ASN A 72 -13.78 -6.73 1.38
C ASN A 72 -14.75 -7.67 0.65
N ASP A 73 -15.85 -8.10 1.30
CA ASP A 73 -16.74 -9.12 0.76
C ASP A 73 -17.81 -8.55 -0.20
N GLN A 74 -17.87 -7.22 -0.37
CA GLN A 74 -18.90 -6.53 -1.15
C GLN A 74 -18.52 -6.40 -2.61
N ASP A 75 -19.51 -6.61 -3.49
CA ASP A 75 -19.39 -6.31 -4.91
C ASP A 75 -19.54 -4.79 -5.22
N ASP A 76 -19.23 -4.39 -6.45
CA ASP A 76 -19.28 -2.98 -6.87
C ASP A 76 -20.68 -2.36 -6.68
N SER A 77 -21.75 -3.12 -6.87
CA SER A 77 -23.14 -2.62 -6.72
C SER A 77 -23.44 -2.31 -5.26
N GLN A 78 -23.07 -3.20 -4.35
CA GLN A 78 -23.24 -3.02 -2.91
C GLN A 78 -22.36 -1.86 -2.40
N ARG A 79 -21.11 -1.76 -2.89
CA ARG A 79 -20.22 -0.64 -2.56
C ARG A 79 -20.83 0.69 -3.02
N LYS A 80 -21.32 0.77 -4.25
CA LYS A 80 -21.98 1.96 -4.79
C LYS A 80 -23.19 2.39 -3.96
N GLN A 81 -24.02 1.42 -3.53
CA GLN A 81 -25.15 1.68 -2.66
C GLN A 81 -24.71 2.25 -1.31
N ASN A 82 -23.66 1.70 -0.70
CA ASN A 82 -23.14 2.16 0.59
C ASN A 82 -22.44 3.53 0.49
N TYR A 83 -21.72 3.81 -0.59
CA TYR A 83 -21.15 5.15 -0.83
C TYR A 83 -22.24 6.21 -1.08
N ASN A 84 -23.43 5.83 -1.57
CA ASN A 84 -24.55 6.75 -1.76
C ASN A 84 -25.30 7.08 -0.46
N CYS A 85 -25.00 6.42 0.66
CA CYS A 85 -25.50 6.83 1.97
C CYS A 85 -24.93 8.19 2.38
N ASP A 86 -25.63 8.88 3.28
CA ASP A 86 -25.18 10.19 3.81
C ASP A 86 -23.87 10.04 4.60
N ILE A 87 -23.70 8.89 5.25
CA ILE A 87 -22.51 8.58 6.05
C ILE A 87 -22.03 7.17 5.71
N THR A 88 -20.76 7.04 5.32
CA THR A 88 -20.14 5.75 4.97
C THR A 88 -18.95 5.46 5.88
N TYR A 89 -18.98 4.30 6.52
CA TYR A 89 -17.87 3.78 7.32
C TYR A 89 -16.99 2.88 6.46
N ALA A 90 -15.67 3.07 6.51
CA ALA A 90 -14.74 2.24 5.76
C ALA A 90 -13.36 2.26 6.41
N THR A 91 -12.49 1.32 6.02
CA THR A 91 -11.07 1.43 6.35
C THR A 91 -10.36 2.39 5.39
N ASN A 92 -9.24 2.96 5.83
CA ASN A 92 -8.39 3.81 4.99
C ASN A 92 -7.91 3.09 3.72
N SER A 93 -7.61 1.80 3.82
CA SER A 93 -7.17 0.98 2.68
C SER A 93 -8.29 0.76 1.66
N GLU A 94 -9.51 0.40 2.09
CA GLU A 94 -10.64 0.19 1.17
C GLU A 94 -10.99 1.47 0.41
N LEU A 95 -11.05 2.62 1.11
CA LEU A 95 -11.30 3.90 0.47
C LEU A 95 -10.27 4.23 -0.61
N GLY A 96 -9.00 4.02 -0.31
CA GLY A 96 -7.93 4.30 -1.27
C GLY A 96 -7.88 3.29 -2.42
N PHE A 97 -8.17 2.02 -2.18
CA PHE A 97 -8.27 1.02 -3.25
C PHE A 97 -9.49 1.26 -4.15
N ASP A 98 -10.64 1.65 -3.58
CA ASP A 98 -11.81 2.00 -4.39
C ASP A 98 -11.54 3.23 -5.26
N TYR A 99 -10.85 4.25 -4.72
CA TYR A 99 -10.41 5.39 -5.52
C TYR A 99 -9.53 4.98 -6.71
N LEU A 100 -8.57 4.10 -6.50
CA LEU A 100 -7.71 3.60 -7.57
C LEU A 100 -8.51 2.77 -8.59
N ARG A 101 -9.42 1.90 -8.11
CA ARG A 101 -10.29 1.08 -8.98
C ARG A 101 -11.20 1.95 -9.85
N ASP A 102 -11.82 2.98 -9.27
CA ASP A 102 -12.70 3.90 -9.97
C ASP A 102 -11.96 4.64 -11.09
N ASN A 103 -10.73 5.07 -10.84
CA ASN A 103 -9.91 5.72 -11.86
C ASN A 103 -9.37 4.75 -12.94
N MET A 104 -9.66 3.45 -12.86
CA MET A 104 -9.37 2.46 -13.89
C MET A 104 -10.63 2.01 -14.66
N LYS A 105 -11.84 2.46 -14.28
CA LYS A 105 -13.10 2.13 -14.96
C LYS A 105 -13.22 2.85 -16.31
N PHE A 106 -14.04 2.30 -17.20
CA PHE A 106 -14.27 2.83 -18.54
C PHE A 106 -15.54 3.68 -18.66
N SER A 107 -16.40 3.64 -17.65
CA SER A 107 -17.65 4.42 -17.58
C SER A 107 -17.83 5.01 -16.20
N LYS A 108 -18.41 6.22 -16.14
CA LYS A 108 -18.74 6.87 -14.87
C LYS A 108 -19.78 6.07 -14.06
N ASP A 109 -20.66 5.36 -14.77
CA ASP A 109 -21.69 4.55 -14.12
C ASP A 109 -21.12 3.34 -13.37
N GLU A 110 -19.93 2.88 -13.74
CA GLU A 110 -19.20 1.80 -13.08
C GLU A 110 -18.42 2.25 -11.84
N MET A 111 -18.24 3.57 -11.64
CA MET A 111 -17.57 4.12 -10.46
C MET A 111 -18.45 3.97 -9.22
N VAL A 112 -17.83 3.64 -8.09
CA VAL A 112 -18.55 3.39 -6.84
C VAL A 112 -18.51 4.57 -5.88
N GLN A 113 -17.41 5.34 -5.84
CA GLN A 113 -17.25 6.49 -4.96
C GLN A 113 -17.94 7.74 -5.51
N ARG A 114 -18.33 8.62 -4.57
CA ARG A 114 -18.76 10.00 -4.84
C ARG A 114 -17.62 10.98 -4.63
N GLU A 115 -17.96 12.28 -4.51
CA GLU A 115 -17.01 13.33 -4.17
C GLU A 115 -16.34 13.10 -2.80
N HIS A 116 -15.09 13.56 -2.65
CA HIS A 116 -14.32 13.49 -1.41
C HIS A 116 -14.58 14.76 -0.55
N PHE A 117 -15.77 14.87 0.03
CA PHE A 117 -16.16 16.06 0.76
C PHE A 117 -15.55 16.12 2.17
N PHE A 118 -15.88 15.20 3.06
CA PHE A 118 -15.39 15.23 4.43
C PHE A 118 -15.00 13.83 4.93
N ALA A 119 -13.78 13.70 5.45
CA ALA A 119 -13.31 12.51 6.14
C ALA A 119 -13.10 12.78 7.63
N ILE A 120 -13.67 11.93 8.48
CA ILE A 120 -13.39 11.89 9.92
C ILE A 120 -12.65 10.59 10.21
N VAL A 121 -11.38 10.70 10.60
CA VAL A 121 -10.52 9.53 10.82
C VAL A 121 -10.47 9.19 12.30
N ASP A 122 -11.02 8.02 12.69
CA ASP A 122 -10.83 7.48 14.04
C ASP A 122 -9.46 6.79 14.12
N GLU A 123 -8.81 6.92 15.27
CA GLU A 123 -7.42 6.49 15.47
C GLU A 123 -6.50 7.02 14.36
N ILE A 124 -6.58 8.35 14.11
CA ILE A 124 -5.92 9.03 12.98
C ILE A 124 -4.40 8.82 12.94
N ASP A 125 -3.77 8.60 14.06
CA ASP A 125 -2.35 8.28 14.18
C ASP A 125 -2.00 6.91 13.57
N SER A 126 -2.90 5.92 13.64
CA SER A 126 -2.73 4.65 12.95
C SER A 126 -2.75 4.84 11.44
N CYS A 127 -3.80 5.47 10.96
CA CYS A 127 -4.04 5.60 9.52
C CYS A 127 -3.00 6.50 8.83
N LEU A 128 -2.66 7.64 9.46
CA LEU A 128 -1.83 8.67 8.82
C LEU A 128 -0.34 8.63 9.17
N ILE A 129 0.04 7.87 10.21
CA ILE A 129 1.44 7.75 10.63
C ILE A 129 1.93 6.30 10.45
N ASP A 130 1.27 5.31 11.10
CA ASP A 130 1.76 3.93 11.10
C ASP A 130 1.65 3.28 9.72
N GLU A 131 0.47 3.31 9.13
CA GLU A 131 0.19 2.68 7.84
C GLU A 131 0.71 3.51 6.67
N ALA A 132 0.93 4.81 6.87
CA ALA A 132 1.37 5.74 5.84
C ALA A 132 2.88 5.63 5.50
N ARG A 133 3.54 4.54 5.86
CA ARG A 133 4.94 4.23 5.50
C ARG A 133 5.05 3.65 4.08
N THR A 134 3.98 3.05 3.57
CA THR A 134 3.92 2.43 2.23
C THR A 134 2.73 2.96 1.46
N PRO A 135 2.83 3.12 0.12
CA PRO A 135 1.68 3.49 -0.70
C PRO A 135 0.70 2.32 -0.86
N LEU A 136 -0.53 2.64 -1.21
CA LEU A 136 -1.51 1.69 -1.73
C LEU A 136 -1.14 1.37 -3.18
N ILE A 137 -1.11 0.11 -3.55
CA ILE A 137 -0.70 -0.36 -4.87
C ILE A 137 -1.70 -1.39 -5.39
N ILE A 138 -2.24 -1.15 -6.58
CA ILE A 138 -2.92 -2.18 -7.36
C ILE A 138 -1.91 -2.74 -8.35
N SER A 139 -1.68 -4.05 -8.28
CA SER A 139 -0.77 -4.75 -9.17
C SER A 139 -1.50 -5.73 -10.09
N GLY A 140 -0.92 -5.97 -11.25
CA GLY A 140 -1.37 -6.96 -12.22
C GLY A 140 -0.19 -7.69 -12.86
N ALA A 141 -0.47 -8.74 -13.65
CA ALA A 141 0.58 -9.47 -14.33
C ALA A 141 1.35 -8.56 -15.30
N ALA A 142 2.68 -8.58 -15.21
CA ALA A 142 3.59 -7.89 -16.12
C ALA A 142 3.86 -8.72 -17.38
N GLU A 143 4.59 -8.12 -18.33
CA GLU A 143 5.16 -8.82 -19.45
C GLU A 143 6.18 -9.87 -18.98
N ASP A 144 6.25 -11.00 -19.67
CA ASP A 144 7.21 -12.06 -19.35
C ASP A 144 8.64 -11.62 -19.69
N ARG A 145 9.43 -11.31 -18.66
CA ARG A 145 10.86 -10.95 -18.74
C ARG A 145 11.79 -12.04 -18.20
N THR A 146 11.29 -13.24 -18.04
CA THR A 146 12.00 -14.39 -17.48
C THR A 146 13.39 -14.59 -18.10
N THR A 147 13.50 -14.47 -19.41
CA THR A 147 14.75 -14.63 -20.16
C THR A 147 15.82 -13.59 -19.76
N GLN A 148 15.41 -12.36 -19.44
CA GLN A 148 16.33 -11.30 -19.03
C GLN A 148 16.94 -11.58 -17.64
N TYR A 149 16.13 -12.01 -16.67
CA TYR A 149 16.62 -12.37 -15.34
C TYR A 149 17.66 -13.50 -15.39
N LEU A 150 17.40 -14.54 -16.18
CA LEU A 150 18.33 -15.66 -16.37
C LEU A 150 19.63 -15.24 -17.08
N ALA A 151 19.55 -14.37 -18.07
CA ALA A 151 20.72 -13.87 -18.78
C ALA A 151 21.60 -13.00 -17.87
N ILE A 152 20.99 -12.09 -17.10
CA ILE A 152 21.70 -11.19 -16.21
C ILE A 152 22.33 -11.95 -15.04
N ASP A 153 21.65 -12.92 -14.40
CA ASP A 153 22.23 -13.73 -13.32
C ASP A 153 23.48 -14.46 -13.79
N LYS A 154 23.48 -15.02 -15.02
CA LYS A 154 24.65 -15.65 -15.59
C LYS A 154 25.83 -14.69 -15.79
N LEU A 155 25.56 -13.47 -16.26
CA LEU A 155 26.57 -12.49 -16.59
C LEU A 155 27.18 -11.84 -15.32
N ILE A 156 26.39 -11.61 -14.30
CA ILE A 156 26.87 -11.03 -13.03
C ILE A 156 27.87 -11.95 -12.32
N ARG A 157 27.78 -13.25 -12.47
CA ARG A 157 28.73 -14.20 -11.87
C ARG A 157 30.16 -14.04 -12.38
N PHE A 158 30.42 -13.29 -13.44
CA PHE A 158 31.75 -12.94 -13.91
C PHE A 158 32.37 -11.75 -13.16
N LEU A 159 31.60 -11.00 -12.36
CA LEU A 159 32.10 -9.92 -11.52
C LEU A 159 32.91 -10.48 -10.34
N LYS A 160 33.98 -9.77 -9.96
CA LYS A 160 34.87 -10.10 -8.85
C LYS A 160 34.53 -9.24 -7.63
N GLU A 161 34.96 -9.64 -6.45
CA GLU A 161 34.70 -8.91 -5.18
C GLU A 161 35.12 -7.43 -5.22
N LYS A 162 36.11 -7.04 -6.03
CA LYS A 162 36.54 -5.64 -6.21
C LYS A 162 35.58 -4.82 -7.07
N ASP A 163 34.68 -5.43 -7.79
CA ASP A 163 33.77 -4.79 -8.74
C ASP A 163 32.51 -4.25 -8.06
N TYR A 164 32.25 -4.62 -6.79
CA TYR A 164 31.10 -4.18 -6.03
C TYR A 164 31.40 -4.03 -4.53
N GLU A 165 30.63 -3.20 -3.85
CA GLU A 165 30.64 -2.99 -2.40
C GLU A 165 29.30 -3.43 -1.81
N VAL A 166 29.32 -4.21 -0.73
CA VAL A 166 28.13 -4.71 -0.04
C VAL A 166 27.85 -3.86 1.19
N ASP A 167 26.72 -3.20 1.24
CA ASP A 167 26.24 -2.48 2.41
C ASP A 167 25.12 -3.29 3.09
N GLU A 168 25.51 -4.00 4.16
CA GLU A 168 24.59 -4.82 4.95
C GLU A 168 23.57 -3.98 5.73
N LYS A 169 23.90 -2.73 6.10
CA LYS A 169 23.01 -1.85 6.89
C LYS A 169 21.83 -1.35 6.07
N ASP A 170 22.11 -0.91 4.84
CA ASP A 170 21.10 -0.41 3.93
C ASP A 170 20.57 -1.50 2.99
N LYS A 171 21.01 -2.75 3.19
CA LYS A 171 20.65 -3.93 2.37
C LYS A 171 20.79 -3.65 0.87
N ASN A 172 21.93 -3.06 0.50
CA ASN A 172 22.23 -2.68 -0.88
C ASN A 172 23.60 -3.20 -1.34
N VAL A 173 23.77 -3.33 -2.66
CA VAL A 173 25.06 -3.66 -3.30
C VAL A 173 25.32 -2.64 -4.38
N LEU A 174 26.43 -1.96 -4.30
CA LEU A 174 26.82 -0.89 -5.23
C LEU A 174 28.00 -1.33 -6.10
N LEU A 175 27.94 -1.03 -7.40
CA LEU A 175 29.06 -1.26 -8.30
C LEU A 175 30.15 -0.20 -8.05
N THR A 176 31.41 -0.62 -8.01
CA THR A 176 32.56 0.29 -8.01
C THR A 176 32.79 0.87 -9.42
N ASN A 177 33.62 1.90 -9.56
CA ASN A 177 33.97 2.42 -10.87
C ASN A 177 34.64 1.38 -11.79
N GLU A 178 35.44 0.45 -11.21
CA GLU A 178 35.97 -0.70 -11.95
C GLU A 178 34.86 -1.67 -12.36
N GLY A 179 33.92 -1.91 -11.47
CA GLY A 179 32.77 -2.77 -11.71
C GLY A 179 31.87 -2.28 -12.84
N ILE A 180 31.62 -0.97 -12.90
CA ILE A 180 30.87 -0.34 -14.00
C ILE A 180 31.57 -0.58 -15.32
N ASN A 181 32.87 -0.32 -15.41
CA ASN A 181 33.65 -0.55 -16.64
C ASN A 181 33.66 -2.04 -17.05
N ASN A 182 33.71 -2.95 -16.08
CA ASN A 182 33.71 -4.38 -16.36
C ASN A 182 32.34 -4.86 -16.82
N ILE A 183 31.25 -4.37 -16.21
CA ILE A 183 29.87 -4.76 -16.59
C ILE A 183 29.53 -4.23 -17.99
N GLU A 184 29.99 -3.00 -18.34
CA GLU A 184 29.82 -2.45 -19.68
C GLU A 184 30.47 -3.33 -20.74
N LYS A 185 31.70 -3.81 -20.49
CA LYS A 185 32.40 -4.75 -21.39
C LYS A 185 31.65 -6.07 -21.52
N ILE A 186 31.22 -6.66 -20.41
CA ILE A 186 30.50 -7.94 -20.37
C ILE A 186 29.20 -7.84 -21.16
N PHE A 187 28.42 -6.78 -20.94
CA PHE A 187 27.11 -6.59 -21.55
C PHE A 187 27.17 -6.11 -22.99
N SER A 188 28.20 -5.34 -23.36
CA SER A 188 28.47 -4.98 -24.75
C SER A 188 28.84 -6.23 -25.58
N ASN A 189 29.69 -7.10 -25.02
CA ASN A 189 30.05 -8.36 -25.68
C ASN A 189 28.85 -9.32 -25.83
N ALA A 190 27.90 -9.29 -24.89
CA ALA A 190 26.65 -10.05 -24.95
C ALA A 190 25.57 -9.41 -25.83
N GLY A 191 25.79 -8.19 -26.36
CA GLY A 191 24.85 -7.47 -27.22
C GLY A 191 23.59 -6.99 -26.50
N ILE A 192 23.63 -6.87 -25.17
CA ILE A 192 22.48 -6.48 -24.33
C ILE A 192 22.50 -4.98 -24.06
N LEU A 193 23.69 -4.34 -24.06
CA LEU A 193 23.86 -2.93 -23.73
C LEU A 193 23.54 -2.05 -24.97
N LYS A 194 22.72 -1.03 -24.76
CA LYS A 194 22.47 0.03 -25.74
C LYS A 194 23.41 1.20 -25.48
N ASN A 195 23.86 1.87 -26.56
CA ASN A 195 24.67 3.10 -26.53
C ASN A 195 26.00 3.01 -25.73
N ASN A 196 26.53 1.82 -25.45
CA ASN A 196 27.78 1.58 -24.73
C ASN A 196 27.93 2.28 -23.36
N ASN A 197 26.87 2.77 -22.77
CA ASN A 197 26.84 3.39 -21.43
C ASN A 197 25.79 2.68 -20.56
N PHE A 198 26.24 2.10 -19.45
CA PHE A 198 25.37 1.35 -18.55
C PHE A 198 24.24 2.22 -17.95
N TYR A 199 24.54 3.47 -17.63
CA TYR A 199 23.58 4.41 -17.03
C TYR A 199 22.80 5.28 -18.04
N ASP A 200 22.84 4.94 -19.32
CA ASP A 200 22.01 5.60 -20.32
C ASP A 200 20.52 5.41 -19.98
N PRO A 201 19.65 6.43 -20.18
CA PRO A 201 18.21 6.31 -19.98
C PRO A 201 17.55 5.10 -20.65
N GLU A 202 18.06 4.66 -21.79
CA GLU A 202 17.58 3.47 -22.49
C GLU A 202 17.92 2.15 -21.78
N ASN A 203 18.90 2.16 -20.87
CA ASN A 203 19.36 1.01 -20.10
C ASN A 203 18.83 0.94 -18.67
N LEU A 204 17.94 1.85 -18.25
CA LEU A 204 17.40 1.92 -16.88
C LEU A 204 16.85 0.57 -16.39
N SER A 205 16.11 -0.15 -17.24
CA SER A 205 15.60 -1.49 -16.91
C SER A 205 16.75 -2.48 -16.69
N LEU A 206 17.82 -2.39 -17.46
CA LEU A 206 19.00 -3.25 -17.31
C LEU A 206 19.74 -2.96 -16.00
N VAL A 207 19.94 -1.69 -15.66
CA VAL A 207 20.54 -1.23 -14.40
C VAL A 207 19.74 -1.78 -13.20
N HIS A 208 18.42 -1.68 -13.28
CA HIS A 208 17.53 -2.21 -12.24
C HIS A 208 17.70 -3.73 -12.05
N HIS A 209 17.64 -4.50 -13.11
CA HIS A 209 17.78 -5.96 -13.04
C HIS A 209 19.15 -6.40 -12.54
N VAL A 210 20.23 -5.68 -12.92
CA VAL A 210 21.59 -5.91 -12.41
C VAL A 210 21.65 -5.67 -10.90
N ASN A 211 21.10 -4.57 -10.42
CA ASN A 211 21.09 -4.27 -8.99
C ASN A 211 20.32 -5.35 -8.20
N GLN A 212 19.17 -5.80 -8.69
CA GLN A 212 18.42 -6.86 -8.02
C GLN A 212 19.16 -8.20 -8.04
N ALA A 213 19.82 -8.54 -9.13
CA ALA A 213 20.61 -9.76 -9.22
C ALA A 213 21.86 -9.71 -8.31
N LEU A 214 22.53 -8.56 -8.18
CA LEU A 214 23.62 -8.36 -7.20
C LEU A 214 23.11 -8.52 -5.76
N ARG A 215 21.99 -7.87 -5.41
CA ARG A 215 21.37 -8.04 -4.09
C ARG A 215 21.00 -9.49 -3.81
N ALA A 216 20.36 -10.17 -4.77
CA ALA A 216 19.97 -11.57 -4.65
C ALA A 216 21.18 -12.48 -4.38
N ASN A 217 22.31 -12.25 -5.07
CA ASN A 217 23.48 -13.10 -4.95
C ASN A 217 24.29 -12.83 -3.67
N HIS A 218 24.37 -11.59 -3.18
CA HIS A 218 25.30 -11.20 -2.12
C HIS A 218 24.64 -10.92 -0.75
N LEU A 219 23.37 -10.53 -0.70
CA LEU A 219 22.69 -10.16 0.54
C LEU A 219 21.69 -11.20 1.05
N PHE A 220 21.09 -11.99 0.17
CA PHE A 220 20.03 -12.92 0.55
C PHE A 220 20.52 -14.36 0.59
N GLN A 221 20.30 -15.06 1.69
CA GLN A 221 20.79 -16.40 1.95
C GLN A 221 19.65 -17.41 2.10
N LYS A 222 19.79 -18.55 1.42
CA LYS A 222 18.88 -19.68 1.59
C LYS A 222 18.93 -20.23 3.01
N GLY A 223 17.77 -20.47 3.61
CA GLY A 223 17.65 -20.95 5.00
C GLY A 223 17.59 -19.84 6.04
N LYS A 224 17.95 -18.60 5.68
CA LYS A 224 17.84 -17.41 6.54
C LYS A 224 16.73 -16.47 6.06
N ASP A 225 16.80 -16.02 4.82
CA ASP A 225 15.87 -15.03 4.24
C ASP A 225 14.77 -15.70 3.42
N TYR A 226 15.01 -16.89 2.87
CA TYR A 226 14.07 -17.67 2.08
C TYR A 226 14.37 -19.15 2.10
N ILE A 227 13.36 -19.96 1.75
CA ILE A 227 13.50 -21.40 1.49
C ILE A 227 12.91 -21.74 0.11
N ILE A 228 13.28 -22.92 -0.39
CA ILE A 228 12.67 -23.50 -1.59
C ILE A 228 11.86 -24.71 -1.14
N GLN A 229 10.57 -24.68 -1.44
CA GLN A 229 9.63 -25.77 -1.15
C GLN A 229 8.67 -25.91 -2.33
N ASP A 230 8.48 -27.13 -2.83
CA ASP A 230 7.60 -27.44 -3.97
C ASP A 230 7.94 -26.65 -5.26
N ASP A 231 9.25 -26.47 -5.54
CA ASP A 231 9.80 -25.67 -6.64
C ASP A 231 9.39 -24.18 -6.58
N GLU A 232 8.97 -23.70 -5.40
CA GLU A 232 8.63 -22.30 -5.15
C GLU A 232 9.56 -21.71 -4.09
N LEU A 233 9.92 -20.43 -4.30
CA LEU A 233 10.64 -19.63 -3.33
C LEU A 233 9.65 -19.05 -2.32
N LYS A 234 9.83 -19.37 -1.03
CA LYS A 234 9.02 -18.83 0.07
C LYS A 234 9.88 -17.98 0.98
N ILE A 235 9.37 -16.81 1.36
CA ILE A 235 10.08 -15.85 2.20
C ILE A 235 10.06 -16.35 3.65
N ILE A 236 11.17 -16.19 4.35
CA ILE A 236 11.25 -16.33 5.82
C ILE A 236 11.19 -14.91 6.40
N ASP A 237 10.29 -14.69 7.33
CA ASP A 237 10.22 -13.44 8.07
C ASP A 237 11.41 -13.33 9.03
N GLU A 238 12.23 -12.31 8.87
CA GLU A 238 13.42 -12.07 9.70
C GLU A 238 13.11 -11.99 11.21
N LEU A 239 11.94 -11.47 11.57
CA LEU A 239 11.55 -11.27 12.97
C LEU A 239 10.97 -12.52 13.61
N THR A 240 10.25 -13.33 12.84
CA THR A 240 9.52 -14.48 13.37
C THR A 240 10.12 -15.83 12.98
N GLY A 241 11.03 -15.85 12.00
CA GLY A 241 11.58 -17.07 11.43
C GLY A 241 10.56 -17.95 10.69
N ARG A 242 9.37 -17.42 10.41
CA ARG A 242 8.26 -18.16 9.78
C ARG A 242 8.22 -17.96 8.28
N ILE A 243 7.72 -18.98 7.61
CA ILE A 243 7.45 -18.91 6.18
C ILE A 243 6.22 -18.02 5.96
N LEU A 244 6.39 -16.98 5.14
CA LEU A 244 5.30 -16.08 4.73
C LEU A 244 4.67 -16.63 3.45
N GLU A 245 3.59 -17.40 3.60
CA GLU A 245 2.87 -17.96 2.46
C GLU A 245 2.21 -16.85 1.62
N GLY A 246 2.28 -17.01 0.30
CA GLY A 246 1.67 -16.08 -0.65
C GLY A 246 2.36 -14.70 -0.79
N ARG A 247 3.39 -14.40 0.03
CA ARG A 247 4.17 -13.17 -0.09
C ARG A 247 5.36 -13.35 -1.03
N ARG A 248 5.72 -12.28 -1.71
CA ARG A 248 6.89 -12.21 -2.61
C ARG A 248 7.71 -10.97 -2.30
N PHE A 249 9.04 -11.05 -2.52
CA PHE A 249 9.87 -9.84 -2.51
C PHE A 249 9.44 -8.92 -3.66
N GLY A 250 9.41 -7.63 -3.42
CA GLY A 250 9.09 -6.63 -4.42
C GLY A 250 10.24 -6.35 -5.38
N ASP A 251 9.95 -5.48 -6.35
CA ASP A 251 10.94 -4.83 -7.21
C ASP A 251 11.80 -5.79 -8.06
N GLY A 252 11.27 -6.96 -8.44
CA GLY A 252 12.03 -7.94 -9.22
C GLY A 252 13.06 -8.75 -8.43
N LEU A 253 13.24 -8.50 -7.12
CA LEU A 253 14.16 -9.26 -6.28
C LEU A 253 13.75 -10.73 -6.17
N HIS A 254 12.46 -11.03 -6.09
CA HIS A 254 11.97 -12.40 -6.03
C HIS A 254 12.37 -13.20 -7.28
N GLN A 255 12.19 -12.60 -8.45
CA GLN A 255 12.58 -13.16 -9.73
C GLN A 255 14.10 -13.32 -9.87
N ALA A 256 14.86 -12.37 -9.33
CA ALA A 256 16.31 -12.46 -9.28
C ALA A 256 16.78 -13.61 -8.37
N LEU A 257 16.08 -13.88 -7.27
CA LEU A 257 16.33 -15.03 -6.39
C LEU A 257 15.89 -16.35 -7.05
N GLU A 258 14.74 -16.38 -7.73
CA GLU A 258 14.30 -17.53 -8.54
C GLU A 258 15.33 -17.86 -9.63
N ALA A 259 15.91 -16.83 -10.29
CA ALA A 259 16.99 -17.00 -11.28
C ALA A 259 18.28 -17.53 -10.64
N LYS A 260 18.69 -16.99 -9.48
CA LYS A 260 19.85 -17.46 -8.70
C LYS A 260 19.75 -18.93 -8.36
N GLU A 261 18.58 -19.38 -7.89
CA GLU A 261 18.30 -20.75 -7.45
C GLU A 261 17.91 -21.69 -8.60
N ARG A 262 17.76 -21.17 -9.83
CA ARG A 262 17.41 -21.92 -11.05
C ARG A 262 16.06 -22.64 -10.95
N ILE A 263 15.13 -22.08 -10.24
CA ILE A 263 13.73 -22.52 -10.18
C ILE A 263 12.89 -21.78 -11.23
N PRO A 264 11.67 -22.27 -11.56
CA PRO A 264 10.81 -21.59 -12.52
C PRO A 264 10.51 -20.15 -12.08
N ILE A 265 10.86 -19.16 -12.92
CA ILE A 265 10.62 -17.75 -12.62
C ILE A 265 9.15 -17.45 -12.90
N LYS A 266 8.44 -16.98 -11.88
CA LYS A 266 7.06 -16.53 -12.05
C LYS A 266 7.02 -15.10 -12.57
N VAL A 267 6.00 -14.80 -13.39
CA VAL A 267 5.81 -13.47 -13.97
C VAL A 267 5.80 -12.42 -12.85
N GLU A 268 6.48 -11.32 -13.07
CA GLU A 268 6.51 -10.17 -12.16
C GLU A 268 5.14 -9.51 -12.12
N ASN A 269 4.75 -9.01 -10.95
CA ASN A 269 3.59 -8.15 -10.85
C ASN A 269 4.00 -6.72 -11.16
N GLN A 270 3.28 -6.08 -12.09
CA GLN A 270 3.50 -4.68 -12.45
C GLN A 270 2.50 -3.79 -11.71
N THR A 271 2.96 -2.67 -11.18
CA THR A 271 2.09 -1.64 -10.63
C THR A 271 1.18 -1.08 -11.72
N LEU A 272 -0.12 -1.22 -11.52
CA LEU A 272 -1.16 -0.66 -12.39
C LEU A 272 -1.54 0.76 -11.95
N ALA A 273 -1.72 0.93 -10.65
CA ALA A 273 -2.05 2.20 -10.02
C ALA A 273 -1.49 2.22 -8.60
N SER A 274 -1.10 3.38 -8.12
CA SER A 274 -0.63 3.58 -6.75
C SER A 274 -0.99 4.96 -6.25
N ILE A 275 -1.19 5.10 -4.95
CA ILE A 275 -1.35 6.38 -4.26
C ILE A 275 -0.86 6.24 -2.82
N THR A 276 -0.21 7.28 -2.29
CA THR A 276 0.10 7.34 -0.86
C THR A 276 -1.14 7.73 -0.06
N TYR A 277 -1.25 7.25 1.19
CA TYR A 277 -2.33 7.70 2.08
C TYR A 277 -2.35 9.21 2.23
N GLN A 278 -1.17 9.84 2.30
CA GLN A 278 -1.05 11.28 2.41
C GLN A 278 -1.70 12.02 1.24
N ASN A 279 -1.45 11.57 0.02
CA ASN A 279 -2.03 12.19 -1.17
C ASN A 279 -3.51 11.81 -1.36
N TYR A 280 -3.92 10.61 -0.94
CA TYR A 280 -5.33 10.23 -0.95
C TYR A 280 -6.17 11.13 -0.02
N PHE A 281 -5.74 11.30 1.22
CA PHE A 281 -6.49 12.14 2.16
C PHE A 281 -6.49 13.64 1.82
N LYS A 282 -5.54 14.11 1.00
CA LYS A 282 -5.56 15.48 0.46
C LYS A 282 -6.63 15.71 -0.60
N LEU A 283 -7.29 14.66 -1.11
CA LEU A 283 -8.41 14.79 -2.04
C LEU A 283 -9.67 15.31 -1.35
N TYR A 284 -9.79 15.12 -0.05
CA TYR A 284 -10.94 15.61 0.71
C TYR A 284 -10.89 17.12 0.88
N ASP A 285 -12.03 17.79 0.64
CA ASP A 285 -12.20 19.22 0.93
C ASP A 285 -11.94 19.51 2.41
N LYS A 286 -12.30 18.55 3.27
CA LYS A 286 -12.19 18.67 4.71
C LYS A 286 -11.78 17.33 5.34
N ILE A 287 -10.83 17.40 6.27
CA ILE A 287 -10.38 16.25 7.05
C ILE A 287 -10.30 16.62 8.53
N SER A 288 -10.66 15.71 9.40
CA SER A 288 -10.44 15.80 10.83
C SER A 288 -10.26 14.40 11.42
N GLY A 289 -9.94 14.29 12.70
CA GLY A 289 -9.86 12.98 13.29
C GLY A 289 -9.67 13.03 14.81
N CYS A 290 -9.67 11.85 15.38
CA CYS A 290 -9.44 11.70 16.81
C CYS A 290 -8.52 10.50 17.10
N THR A 291 -7.79 10.59 18.19
CA THR A 291 -6.97 9.51 18.74
C THR A 291 -6.67 9.77 20.21
N GLY A 292 -6.14 8.79 20.93
CA GLY A 292 -5.65 8.93 22.29
C GLY A 292 -4.23 9.49 22.41
N THR A 293 -3.48 9.62 21.30
CA THR A 293 -2.03 9.77 21.28
C THR A 293 -1.51 10.59 20.08
N ALA A 294 -2.00 11.82 19.86
CA ALA A 294 -1.59 12.65 18.74
C ALA A 294 -0.45 13.65 19.05
N VAL A 295 -0.33 14.07 20.30
CA VAL A 295 0.60 15.15 20.69
C VAL A 295 2.05 14.84 20.36
N THR A 296 2.47 13.58 20.48
CA THR A 296 3.84 13.15 20.17
C THR A 296 4.23 13.40 18.71
N GLU A 297 3.26 13.33 17.79
CA GLU A 297 3.43 13.49 16.36
C GLU A 297 2.76 14.78 15.82
N SER A 298 2.47 15.75 16.70
CA SER A 298 1.74 16.98 16.35
C SER A 298 2.44 17.79 15.25
N GLN A 299 3.76 17.80 15.24
CA GLN A 299 4.54 18.47 14.19
C GLN A 299 4.31 17.80 12.83
N GLU A 300 4.31 16.47 12.75
CA GLU A 300 4.08 15.73 11.52
C GLU A 300 2.68 15.94 10.98
N PHE A 301 1.66 15.88 11.84
CA PHE A 301 0.28 16.17 11.46
C PHE A 301 0.11 17.56 10.86
N TYR A 302 0.79 18.55 11.46
CA TYR A 302 0.75 19.92 10.95
C TYR A 302 1.52 20.09 9.63
N GLU A 303 2.75 19.59 9.54
CA GLU A 303 3.59 19.76 8.33
C GLU A 303 3.06 19.02 7.10
N ILE A 304 2.52 17.82 7.27
CA ILE A 304 2.09 16.98 6.14
C ILE A 304 0.63 17.22 5.77
N TYR A 305 -0.25 17.30 6.78
CA TYR A 305 -1.70 17.31 6.59
C TYR A 305 -2.35 18.66 6.93
N ASN A 306 -1.59 19.61 7.45
CA ASN A 306 -2.09 20.90 7.98
C ASN A 306 -3.17 20.72 9.06
N LEU A 307 -3.03 19.68 9.91
CA LEU A 307 -3.96 19.33 10.96
C LEU A 307 -3.39 19.68 12.35
N PRO A 308 -3.83 20.77 12.99
CA PRO A 308 -3.43 21.07 14.35
C PRO A 308 -4.04 20.08 15.35
N VAL A 309 -3.28 19.72 16.38
CA VAL A 309 -3.72 18.81 17.45
C VAL A 309 -4.25 19.62 18.62
N VAL A 310 -5.43 19.28 19.12
CA VAL A 310 -6.06 19.88 20.29
C VAL A 310 -6.28 18.82 21.36
N VAL A 311 -5.65 18.98 22.50
CA VAL A 311 -5.81 18.07 23.64
C VAL A 311 -7.13 18.36 24.35
N ILE A 312 -7.98 17.35 24.46
CA ILE A 312 -9.25 17.42 25.15
C ILE A 312 -9.07 16.91 26.60
N PRO A 313 -9.39 17.69 27.59
CA PRO A 313 -9.33 17.24 28.98
C PRO A 313 -10.22 16.02 29.24
N THR A 314 -9.76 15.10 30.04
CA THR A 314 -10.54 13.91 30.45
C THR A 314 -11.75 14.30 31.31
N ASN A 315 -12.84 13.54 31.18
CA ASN A 315 -14.06 13.75 31.97
C ASN A 315 -13.80 13.61 33.48
N LYS A 316 -13.02 12.60 33.86
CA LYS A 316 -12.57 12.40 35.26
C LYS A 316 -11.06 12.45 35.31
N LYS A 317 -10.51 12.91 36.45
CA LYS A 317 -9.06 12.93 36.66
C LYS A 317 -8.50 11.50 36.55
N MET A 318 -7.43 11.34 35.77
CA MET A 318 -6.69 10.09 35.71
C MET A 318 -5.97 9.83 37.04
N ILE A 319 -6.21 8.66 37.63
CA ILE A 319 -5.60 8.22 38.89
C ILE A 319 -4.70 6.98 38.69
N ARG A 320 -4.54 6.52 37.43
CA ARG A 320 -3.62 5.41 37.09
C ARG A 320 -2.21 5.73 37.60
N ASN A 321 -1.56 4.71 38.16
CA ASN A 321 -0.18 4.78 38.56
C ASN A 321 0.74 4.18 37.44
N ASP A 322 1.54 5.04 36.86
CA ASP A 322 2.53 4.63 35.86
C ASP A 322 3.89 4.50 36.56
N PHE A 323 4.32 3.25 36.83
CA PHE A 323 5.61 2.96 37.48
C PHE A 323 6.76 3.29 36.54
N ASN A 324 7.93 3.57 37.09
CA ASN A 324 9.16 3.70 36.33
C ASN A 324 9.53 2.39 35.65
N ASP A 325 10.25 2.49 34.56
CA ASP A 325 10.73 1.31 33.82
C ASP A 325 11.76 0.55 34.68
N GLN A 326 11.70 -0.78 34.59
CA GLN A 326 12.68 -1.65 35.20
C GLN A 326 13.65 -2.14 34.14
N ILE A 327 14.94 -1.85 34.32
CA ILE A 327 15.95 -2.12 33.32
C ILE A 327 16.87 -3.24 33.79
N PHE A 328 17.03 -4.25 32.95
CA PHE A 328 17.83 -5.46 33.18
C PHE A 328 18.98 -5.53 32.19
N ARG A 329 20.03 -6.25 32.57
CA ARG A 329 21.19 -6.45 31.71
C ARG A 329 20.86 -7.37 30.53
N THR A 330 20.20 -8.50 30.82
CA THR A 330 19.90 -9.54 29.86
C THR A 330 18.39 -9.72 29.65
N GLU A 331 18.01 -10.29 28.51
CA GLU A 331 16.62 -10.62 28.22
C GLU A 331 16.10 -11.71 29.17
N THR A 332 16.97 -12.65 29.57
CA THR A 332 16.60 -13.73 30.51
C THR A 332 16.19 -13.17 31.87
N GLU A 333 17.01 -12.27 32.46
CA GLU A 333 16.71 -11.63 33.75
C GLU A 333 15.40 -10.83 33.70
N LYS A 334 15.16 -10.11 32.58
CA LYS A 334 13.92 -9.39 32.30
C LYS A 334 12.72 -10.33 32.28
N ASN A 335 12.82 -11.44 31.53
CA ASN A 335 11.73 -12.41 31.42
C ASN A 335 11.38 -13.04 32.77
N ASP A 336 12.36 -13.38 33.58
CA ASP A 336 12.15 -13.92 34.94
C ASP A 336 11.46 -12.89 35.86
N ALA A 337 11.81 -11.61 35.74
CA ALA A 337 11.16 -10.54 36.49
C ALA A 337 9.71 -10.32 36.07
N ILE A 338 9.42 -10.36 34.76
CA ILE A 338 8.06 -10.28 34.23
C ILE A 338 7.20 -11.44 34.72
N ILE A 339 7.71 -12.69 34.66
CA ILE A 339 6.97 -13.86 35.13
C ILE A 339 6.69 -13.79 36.63
N ARG A 340 7.68 -13.33 37.44
CA ARG A 340 7.47 -13.10 38.87
C ARG A 340 6.35 -12.09 39.13
N LYS A 341 6.31 -10.98 38.36
CA LYS A 341 5.27 -9.97 38.50
C LYS A 341 3.89 -10.47 38.09
N ILE A 342 3.82 -11.26 36.98
CA ILE A 342 2.56 -11.90 36.57
C ILE A 342 2.04 -12.84 37.66
N LYS A 343 2.90 -13.66 38.28
CA LYS A 343 2.52 -14.56 39.39
C LYS A 343 1.97 -13.77 40.57
N GLU A 344 2.66 -12.70 40.98
CA GLU A 344 2.21 -11.84 42.08
C GLU A 344 0.81 -11.25 41.85
N CYS A 345 0.57 -10.69 40.67
CA CYS A 345 -0.72 -10.10 40.35
C CYS A 345 -1.83 -11.17 40.20
N HIS A 346 -1.52 -12.31 39.55
CA HIS A 346 -2.46 -13.42 39.42
C HIS A 346 -2.86 -14.01 40.78
N GLN A 347 -1.93 -14.14 41.73
CA GLN A 347 -2.24 -14.59 43.08
C GLN A 347 -3.12 -13.63 43.85
N LYS A 348 -3.03 -12.33 43.54
CA LYS A 348 -3.90 -11.27 44.12
C LYS A 348 -5.27 -11.20 43.44
N GLY A 349 -5.49 -11.87 42.32
CA GLY A 349 -6.72 -11.78 41.56
C GLY A 349 -6.77 -10.56 40.61
N GLN A 350 -5.69 -9.83 40.45
CA GLN A 350 -5.63 -8.62 39.64
C GLN A 350 -5.55 -8.98 38.14
N PRO A 351 -6.40 -8.42 37.27
CA PRO A 351 -6.33 -8.68 35.82
C PRO A 351 -5.08 -8.04 35.19
N LEU A 352 -4.48 -8.74 34.25
CA LEU A 352 -3.21 -8.41 33.59
C LEU A 352 -3.33 -8.35 32.09
N LEU A 353 -2.71 -7.33 31.51
CA LEU A 353 -2.48 -7.22 30.07
C LEU A 353 -0.97 -7.13 29.81
N VAL A 354 -0.42 -8.16 29.18
CA VAL A 354 1.00 -8.25 28.84
C VAL A 354 1.19 -7.83 27.39
N PHE A 355 1.90 -6.75 27.19
CA PHE A 355 2.05 -6.07 25.88
C PHE A 355 3.41 -6.40 25.25
N THR A 356 3.43 -7.02 24.08
CA THR A 356 4.64 -7.47 23.37
C THR A 356 4.80 -6.77 22.03
N SER A 357 6.03 -6.62 21.53
CA SER A 357 6.32 -5.98 20.24
C SER A 357 6.03 -6.86 19.04
N SER A 358 6.08 -8.19 19.19
CA SER A 358 5.98 -9.14 18.07
C SER A 358 5.19 -10.39 18.45
N ILE A 359 4.72 -11.10 17.41
CA ILE A 359 4.05 -12.40 17.56
C ILE A 359 4.98 -13.40 18.22
N ASN A 360 6.25 -13.44 17.80
CA ASN A 360 7.24 -14.36 18.37
C ASN A 360 7.42 -14.16 19.88
N LYS A 361 7.56 -12.89 20.33
CA LYS A 361 7.65 -12.59 21.76
C LYS A 361 6.37 -12.99 22.51
N SER A 362 5.19 -12.83 21.91
CA SER A 362 3.94 -13.29 22.53
C SER A 362 3.92 -14.79 22.75
N GLU A 363 4.47 -15.57 21.82
CA GLU A 363 4.59 -17.03 21.93
C GLU A 363 5.63 -17.45 22.97
N ILE A 364 6.76 -16.73 23.08
CA ILE A 364 7.78 -16.98 24.12
C ILE A 364 7.15 -16.81 25.52
N TYR A 365 6.44 -15.71 25.77
CA TYR A 365 5.77 -15.49 27.05
C TYR A 365 4.66 -16.49 27.31
N SER A 366 3.91 -16.89 26.27
CA SER A 366 2.91 -17.96 26.39
C SER A 366 3.55 -19.28 26.83
N ASN A 367 4.66 -19.67 26.24
CA ASN A 367 5.40 -20.88 26.61
C ASN A 367 5.94 -20.79 28.05
N LEU A 368 6.44 -19.64 28.48
CA LEU A 368 6.90 -19.41 29.86
C LEU A 368 5.76 -19.53 30.86
N LEU A 369 4.59 -18.95 30.57
CA LEU A 369 3.41 -19.03 31.45
C LEU A 369 2.81 -20.44 31.50
N ASN A 370 2.87 -21.20 30.38
CA ASN A 370 2.48 -22.61 30.37
C ASN A 370 3.34 -23.47 31.28
N LYS A 371 4.67 -23.24 31.31
CA LYS A 371 5.59 -23.92 32.22
C LYS A 371 5.25 -23.69 33.70
N GLU A 372 4.72 -22.47 33.98
CA GLU A 372 4.32 -22.06 35.32
C GLU A 372 2.84 -22.40 35.64
N SER A 373 2.15 -23.08 34.73
CA SER A 373 0.74 -23.49 34.85
C SER A 373 -0.22 -22.31 35.11
N ILE A 374 0.09 -21.12 34.56
CA ILE A 374 -0.77 -19.93 34.62
C ILE A 374 -1.69 -19.93 33.41
N LYS A 375 -3.01 -19.94 33.67
CA LYS A 375 -4.01 -19.84 32.59
C LYS A 375 -3.95 -18.45 31.96
N HIS A 376 -3.80 -18.38 30.65
CA HIS A 376 -3.71 -17.15 29.90
C HIS A 376 -4.30 -17.28 28.50
N GLU A 377 -4.58 -16.14 27.86
CA GLU A 377 -5.03 -16.07 26.48
C GLU A 377 -4.03 -15.23 25.65
N VAL A 378 -3.84 -15.61 24.37
CA VAL A 378 -2.90 -14.91 23.49
C VAL A 378 -3.64 -14.29 22.34
N LEU A 379 -3.49 -12.98 22.18
CA LEU A 379 -4.03 -12.19 21.09
C LEU A 379 -2.91 -11.77 20.15
N ASN A 380 -2.87 -12.40 19.01
CA ASN A 380 -1.97 -12.04 17.92
C ASN A 380 -2.71 -12.20 16.58
N ALA A 381 -2.06 -11.81 15.49
CA ALA A 381 -2.62 -11.83 14.14
C ALA A 381 -3.18 -13.20 13.65
N LYS A 382 -2.96 -14.28 14.40
CA LYS A 382 -3.47 -15.61 14.06
C LYS A 382 -4.88 -15.89 14.59
N ASN A 383 -5.38 -15.12 15.57
CA ASN A 383 -6.64 -15.39 16.28
C ASN A 383 -7.61 -14.20 16.18
N HIS A 384 -7.80 -13.66 14.96
CA HIS A 384 -8.62 -12.47 14.74
C HIS A 384 -10.13 -12.66 15.03
N GLU A 385 -10.67 -13.85 14.81
CA GLU A 385 -12.10 -14.06 14.88
C GLU A 385 -12.73 -13.82 16.27
N ASN A 386 -11.95 -14.04 17.34
CA ASN A 386 -12.41 -13.89 18.73
C ASN A 386 -11.75 -12.71 19.47
N GLU A 387 -11.02 -11.87 18.77
CA GLU A 387 -10.21 -10.79 19.37
C GLU A 387 -11.04 -9.85 20.24
N ALA A 388 -12.17 -9.38 19.71
CA ALA A 388 -13.05 -8.45 20.41
C ALA A 388 -13.65 -9.06 21.71
N GLU A 389 -13.93 -10.36 21.70
CA GLU A 389 -14.49 -11.06 22.85
C GLU A 389 -13.43 -11.29 23.93
N ILE A 390 -12.23 -11.71 23.56
CA ILE A 390 -11.12 -11.92 24.48
C ILE A 390 -10.75 -10.62 25.17
N ILE A 391 -10.64 -9.51 24.41
CA ILE A 391 -10.31 -8.20 25.00
C ILE A 391 -11.43 -7.67 25.90
N ALA A 392 -12.68 -7.85 25.53
CA ALA A 392 -13.79 -7.45 26.38
C ALA A 392 -13.75 -8.16 27.76
N ASN A 393 -13.17 -9.36 27.79
CA ASN A 393 -13.00 -10.17 29.01
C ASN A 393 -11.68 -9.87 29.77
N ALA A 394 -10.79 -9.03 29.22
CA ALA A 394 -9.50 -8.71 29.82
C ALA A 394 -9.61 -8.07 31.23
N GLY A 395 -10.75 -7.48 31.54
CA GLY A 395 -11.04 -6.89 32.85
C GLY A 395 -11.63 -7.85 33.88
N LYS A 396 -11.72 -9.16 33.64
CA LYS A 396 -12.19 -10.15 34.61
C LYS A 396 -11.12 -10.48 35.64
N GLU A 397 -11.55 -10.91 36.83
CA GLU A 397 -10.65 -11.38 37.87
C GLU A 397 -9.77 -12.52 37.37
N ASN A 398 -8.49 -12.52 37.74
CA ASN A 398 -7.47 -13.51 37.31
C ASN A 398 -7.22 -13.60 35.81
N SER A 399 -7.73 -12.67 35.02
CA SER A 399 -7.48 -12.66 33.56
C SER A 399 -6.03 -12.31 33.29
N VAL A 400 -5.35 -13.11 32.48
CA VAL A 400 -3.99 -12.82 31.95
C VAL A 400 -4.07 -12.89 30.43
N ILE A 401 -3.88 -11.77 29.77
CA ILE A 401 -3.88 -11.69 28.32
C ILE A 401 -2.56 -11.18 27.80
N ILE A 402 -1.95 -11.93 26.88
CA ILE A 402 -0.77 -11.50 26.14
C ILE A 402 -1.23 -10.92 24.81
N THR A 403 -0.83 -9.70 24.49
CA THR A 403 -1.26 -9.01 23.27
C THR A 403 -0.11 -8.35 22.54
N THR A 404 -0.21 -8.26 21.22
CA THR A 404 0.71 -7.43 20.42
C THR A 404 0.22 -5.99 20.31
N SER A 405 1.05 -5.08 19.83
CA SER A 405 0.78 -3.64 19.74
C SER A 405 -0.45 -3.26 18.91
N ILE A 406 -0.80 -4.08 17.93
CA ILE A 406 -1.89 -3.82 16.97
C ILE A 406 -3.20 -4.45 17.45
N SER A 407 -3.13 -5.57 18.15
CA SER A 407 -4.32 -6.34 18.55
C SER A 407 -5.16 -5.61 19.61
N GLY A 408 -6.48 -5.70 19.47
CA GLY A 408 -7.45 -5.13 20.40
C GLY A 408 -7.66 -3.62 20.31
N ARG A 409 -7.15 -2.98 19.26
CA ARG A 409 -7.37 -1.54 19.03
C ARG A 409 -8.85 -1.27 18.74
N GLY A 410 -9.39 -0.17 19.28
CA GLY A 410 -10.80 0.19 19.12
C GLY A 410 -11.79 -0.60 19.98
N VAL A 411 -11.33 -1.60 20.75
CA VAL A 411 -12.18 -2.35 21.69
C VAL A 411 -11.96 -1.85 23.11
N ASP A 412 -13.08 -1.62 23.84
CA ASP A 412 -13.03 -1.15 25.21
C ASP A 412 -12.88 -2.31 26.19
N ILE A 413 -11.98 -2.16 27.18
CA ILE A 413 -11.80 -3.11 28.28
C ILE A 413 -12.65 -2.64 29.47
N GLN A 414 -13.63 -3.44 29.83
CA GLN A 414 -14.49 -3.16 30.96
C GLN A 414 -14.07 -3.97 32.20
N LEU A 415 -13.82 -3.28 33.31
CA LEU A 415 -13.52 -3.97 34.56
C LEU A 415 -14.74 -4.76 35.04
N GLY A 416 -14.54 -6.02 35.41
CA GLY A 416 -15.59 -6.96 35.81
C GLY A 416 -16.12 -7.84 34.72
N GLY A 417 -15.81 -7.58 33.43
CA GLY A 417 -16.24 -8.35 32.26
C GLY A 417 -17.17 -7.59 31.34
N LYS A 418 -17.63 -8.25 30.26
CA LYS A 418 -18.46 -7.66 29.21
C LYS A 418 -19.88 -7.41 29.72
N LYS A 419 -20.40 -6.20 29.51
CA LYS A 419 -21.80 -5.84 29.78
C LYS A 419 -22.75 -6.74 28.97
N GLY A 420 -23.77 -7.28 29.64
CA GLY A 420 -24.74 -8.19 29.02
C GLY A 420 -24.38 -9.67 29.12
N SER A 421 -23.16 -10.04 29.56
CA SER A 421 -22.78 -11.43 29.83
C SER A 421 -23.09 -11.88 31.27
N ILE A 422 -23.31 -10.93 32.16
CA ILE A 422 -23.55 -11.12 33.60
C ILE A 422 -24.63 -10.10 34.03
N PRO A 423 -25.44 -10.37 35.05
CA PRO A 423 -26.38 -9.38 35.61
C PRO A 423 -25.70 -8.09 36.03
N ASP A 424 -26.32 -6.94 35.83
CA ASP A 424 -25.71 -5.61 36.07
C ASP A 424 -25.27 -5.40 37.51
N GLU A 425 -25.95 -6.02 38.51
CA GLU A 425 -25.57 -5.95 39.93
C GLU A 425 -24.24 -6.69 40.19
N GLU A 426 -24.11 -7.88 39.65
CA GLU A 426 -22.89 -8.69 39.76
C GLU A 426 -21.74 -8.05 39.04
N LEU A 427 -21.99 -7.45 37.86
CA LEU A 427 -20.98 -6.69 37.15
C LEU A 427 -20.44 -5.51 37.98
N LYS A 428 -21.30 -4.78 38.68
CA LYS A 428 -20.91 -3.69 39.56
C LYS A 428 -20.06 -4.19 40.73
N LEU A 429 -20.45 -5.28 41.38
CA LEU A 429 -19.67 -5.88 42.47
C LEU A 429 -18.30 -6.35 41.98
N ASN A 430 -18.24 -7.02 40.87
CA ASN A 430 -16.97 -7.46 40.27
C ASN A 430 -16.09 -6.28 39.90
N LYS A 431 -16.66 -5.21 39.36
CA LYS A 431 -15.93 -3.97 39.04
C LYS A 431 -15.33 -3.34 40.28
N GLU A 432 -16.08 -3.21 41.38
CA GLU A 432 -15.60 -2.64 42.65
C GLU A 432 -14.51 -3.52 43.29
N LYS A 433 -14.67 -4.84 43.23
CA LYS A 433 -13.65 -5.80 43.67
C LYS A 433 -12.33 -5.58 42.91
N ILE A 434 -12.37 -5.49 41.59
CA ILE A 434 -11.16 -5.31 40.76
C ILE A 434 -10.54 -3.96 41.01
N LYS A 435 -11.33 -2.89 41.21
CA LYS A 435 -10.81 -1.58 41.62
C LYS A 435 -10.05 -1.66 42.95
N SER A 436 -10.60 -2.35 43.94
CA SER A 436 -9.91 -2.53 45.23
C SER A 436 -8.60 -3.31 45.13
N LEU A 437 -8.44 -4.13 44.09
CA LEU A 437 -7.19 -4.84 43.73
C LEU A 437 -6.19 -3.97 42.94
N GLY A 438 -6.55 -2.70 42.64
CA GLY A 438 -5.72 -1.76 41.88
C GLY A 438 -6.01 -1.70 40.38
N GLY A 439 -7.17 -2.21 39.95
CA GLY A 439 -7.62 -2.18 38.55
C GLY A 439 -6.81 -3.05 37.60
N LEU A 440 -6.91 -2.80 36.29
CA LEU A 440 -6.15 -3.50 35.27
C LEU A 440 -4.66 -3.13 35.34
N PHE A 441 -3.80 -4.14 35.37
CA PHE A 441 -2.35 -3.95 35.34
C PHE A 441 -1.81 -4.18 33.92
N VAL A 442 -1.13 -3.19 33.35
CA VAL A 442 -0.47 -3.30 32.03
C VAL A 442 1.03 -3.50 32.22
N ILE A 443 1.55 -4.57 31.62
CA ILE A 443 2.97 -4.89 31.60
C ILE A 443 3.48 -4.77 30.18
N GLY A 444 4.38 -3.82 29.91
CA GLY A 444 5.15 -3.78 28.65
C GLY A 444 6.40 -4.65 28.78
N THR A 445 6.62 -5.59 27.85
CA THR A 445 7.77 -6.47 27.86
C THR A 445 9.04 -5.84 27.29
N GLU A 446 8.89 -4.66 26.71
CA GLU A 446 9.94 -3.79 26.16
C GLU A 446 9.35 -2.42 25.83
N ARG A 447 10.21 -1.45 25.54
CA ARG A 447 9.78 -0.19 24.94
C ARG A 447 9.59 -0.38 23.43
N MET A 448 8.47 0.13 22.91
CA MET A 448 8.17 0.08 21.48
C MET A 448 8.98 1.11 20.69
N GLU A 449 8.98 1.04 19.38
CA GLU A 449 9.69 1.99 18.51
C GLU A 449 9.23 3.44 18.70
N SER A 450 7.99 3.65 19.12
CA SER A 450 7.39 4.98 19.31
C SER A 450 6.78 5.12 20.71
N ARG A 451 7.02 6.27 21.36
CA ARG A 451 6.39 6.67 22.63
C ARG A 451 4.87 6.64 22.55
N ARG A 452 4.32 6.88 21.38
CA ARG A 452 2.90 6.85 21.11
C ARG A 452 2.31 5.45 21.38
N VAL A 453 2.97 4.39 20.88
CA VAL A 453 2.54 3.00 21.09
C VAL A 453 2.62 2.61 22.56
N ASP A 454 3.65 3.05 23.29
CA ASP A 454 3.75 2.87 24.74
C ASP A 454 2.57 3.55 25.47
N ASN A 455 2.23 4.78 25.06
CA ASN A 455 1.09 5.50 25.62
C ASN A 455 -0.26 4.84 25.31
N GLN A 456 -0.40 4.20 24.14
CA GLN A 456 -1.58 3.40 23.81
C GLN A 456 -1.69 2.16 24.71
N ALA A 457 -0.57 1.46 24.96
CA ALA A 457 -0.54 0.34 25.89
C ALA A 457 -0.96 0.78 27.30
N ARG A 458 -0.36 1.84 27.83
CA ARG A 458 -0.73 2.43 29.14
C ARG A 458 -2.20 2.85 29.18
N GLY A 459 -2.72 3.41 28.07
CA GLY A 459 -4.11 3.87 27.92
C GLY A 459 -5.16 2.76 27.94
N ARG A 460 -4.75 1.49 27.95
CA ARG A 460 -5.69 0.37 28.16
C ARG A 460 -6.18 0.30 29.60
N SER A 461 -5.43 0.83 30.55
CA SER A 461 -5.72 0.87 31.99
C SER A 461 -6.06 2.27 32.48
N GLY A 462 -6.77 2.38 33.59
CA GLY A 462 -7.08 3.66 34.26
C GLY A 462 -8.03 4.55 33.48
N ARG A 463 -9.07 4.01 32.87
CA ARG A 463 -10.06 4.73 32.05
C ARG A 463 -11.15 5.33 32.93
N GLN A 464 -11.67 6.50 32.52
CA GLN A 464 -12.80 7.18 33.20
C GLN A 464 -12.63 7.34 34.73
N GLY A 465 -11.37 7.59 35.20
CA GLY A 465 -11.05 7.72 36.59
C GLY A 465 -11.10 6.41 37.40
N ASP A 466 -11.05 5.26 36.72
CA ASP A 466 -10.85 3.97 37.39
C ASP A 466 -9.38 3.81 37.80
N GLU A 467 -9.12 3.02 38.82
CA GLU A 467 -7.77 2.62 39.21
C GLU A 467 -7.12 1.77 38.12
N GLY A 468 -5.79 1.80 38.07
CA GLY A 468 -5.02 1.05 37.15
C GLY A 468 -3.52 1.25 37.31
N ASN A 469 -2.73 0.35 36.77
CA ASN A 469 -1.29 0.38 36.89
C ASN A 469 -0.62 0.08 35.56
N SER A 470 0.57 0.63 35.31
CA SER A 470 1.41 0.25 34.20
C SER A 470 2.89 0.22 34.55
N ILE A 471 3.64 -0.70 33.96
CA ILE A 471 5.09 -0.81 34.11
C ILE A 471 5.69 -1.37 32.82
N PHE A 472 6.89 -0.91 32.46
CA PHE A 472 7.67 -1.47 31.36
C PHE A 472 8.94 -2.13 31.89
N TYR A 473 9.25 -3.29 31.32
CA TYR A 473 10.47 -4.04 31.57
C TYR A 473 11.35 -3.96 30.34
N VAL A 474 12.58 -3.53 30.50
CA VAL A 474 13.51 -3.27 29.38
C VAL A 474 14.81 -4.03 29.60
N SER A 475 15.38 -4.58 28.56
CA SER A 475 16.72 -5.17 28.56
C SER A 475 17.67 -4.37 27.68
N LEU A 476 18.96 -4.40 27.99
CA LEU A 476 20.00 -3.85 27.11
C LEU A 476 20.12 -4.60 25.78
N GLU A 477 19.63 -5.83 25.74
CA GLU A 477 19.62 -6.67 24.57
C GLU A 477 18.39 -6.41 23.66
N ASP A 478 17.39 -5.64 24.14
CA ASP A 478 16.23 -5.26 23.33
C ASP A 478 16.66 -4.45 22.10
N ASP A 479 15.97 -4.63 20.97
CA ASP A 479 16.32 -4.04 19.66
C ASP A 479 16.48 -2.52 19.73
N LEU A 480 15.61 -1.82 20.43
CA LEU A 480 15.70 -0.37 20.61
C LEU A 480 17.04 0.04 21.25
N MET A 481 17.49 -0.73 22.25
CA MET A 481 18.73 -0.48 22.98
C MET A 481 19.96 -0.86 22.16
N ARG A 482 19.89 -1.97 21.44
CA ARG A 482 20.98 -2.48 20.60
C ARG A 482 21.26 -1.54 19.41
N ILE A 483 20.21 -1.02 18.76
CA ILE A 483 20.33 -0.24 17.51
C ILE A 483 20.58 1.24 17.80
N PHE A 484 19.92 1.81 18.82
CA PHE A 484 19.91 3.26 19.09
C PHE A 484 20.54 3.62 20.44
N GLY A 485 20.91 2.63 21.26
CA GLY A 485 21.68 2.84 22.48
C GLY A 485 23.09 3.35 22.16
N SER A 486 23.58 4.31 22.91
CA SER A 486 24.98 4.77 22.74
C SER A 486 25.93 3.85 23.50
N ASP A 487 27.12 3.60 22.92
CA ASP A 487 28.21 2.85 23.59
C ASP A 487 28.56 3.44 24.98
N SER A 488 28.35 4.75 25.16
CA SER A 488 28.49 5.40 26.46
C SER A 488 27.53 4.87 27.51
N MET A 489 26.35 4.39 27.13
CA MET A 489 25.35 3.87 28.07
C MET A 489 25.75 2.49 28.57
N ASN A 490 26.28 1.62 27.68
CA ASN A 490 26.83 0.33 28.07
C ASN A 490 28.00 0.50 29.08
N ASN A 491 28.85 1.50 28.86
CA ASN A 491 29.95 1.82 29.77
C ASN A 491 29.49 2.37 31.11
N ILE A 492 28.40 3.16 31.15
CA ILE A 492 27.83 3.69 32.39
C ILE A 492 27.19 2.56 33.21
N LEU A 493 26.46 1.66 32.56
CA LEU A 493 25.80 0.53 33.20
C LEU A 493 26.80 -0.49 33.76
N GLN A 494 27.90 -0.74 33.03
CA GLN A 494 29.02 -1.56 33.56
C GLN A 494 29.67 -0.91 34.81
N LYS A 495 29.77 0.40 34.83
CA LYS A 495 30.31 1.15 35.99
C LYS A 495 29.38 1.20 37.19
N LEU A 496 28.06 1.08 37.01
CA LEU A 496 27.05 1.06 38.06
C LEU A 496 27.00 -0.26 38.85
N GLY A 497 27.78 -1.29 38.46
CA GLY A 497 28.02 -2.50 39.24
C GLY A 497 26.78 -3.35 39.51
N LEU A 498 25.94 -3.52 38.48
CA LEU A 498 24.76 -4.41 38.53
C LEU A 498 25.16 -5.83 38.93
N LYS A 499 24.56 -6.33 39.99
CA LYS A 499 24.57 -7.74 40.34
C LYS A 499 23.56 -8.49 39.46
N ASP A 500 23.82 -9.77 39.20
CA ASP A 500 22.93 -10.61 38.40
C ASP A 500 21.51 -10.62 39.03
N GLY A 501 20.51 -10.32 38.22
CA GLY A 501 19.09 -10.28 38.65
C GLY A 501 18.59 -9.02 39.31
N GLU A 502 19.41 -7.96 39.48
CA GLU A 502 18.98 -6.67 39.98
C GLU A 502 18.48 -5.76 38.84
N SER A 503 17.36 -5.06 39.04
CA SER A 503 16.88 -4.04 38.12
C SER A 503 17.39 -2.66 38.53
N ILE A 504 17.67 -1.81 37.54
CA ILE A 504 17.95 -0.39 37.76
C ILE A 504 16.68 0.40 37.52
N ASP A 505 16.32 1.18 38.51
CA ASP A 505 15.29 2.22 38.41
C ASP A 505 15.98 3.59 38.57
N HIS A 506 16.38 4.21 37.45
CA HIS A 506 17.04 5.51 37.50
C HIS A 506 16.48 6.48 36.44
N PRO A 507 16.08 7.71 36.82
CA PRO A 507 15.46 8.67 35.92
C PRO A 507 16.31 9.05 34.69
N TRP A 508 17.64 8.95 34.76
CA TRP A 508 18.52 9.27 33.66
C TRP A 508 18.45 8.21 32.56
N ILE A 509 18.23 6.96 32.90
CA ILE A 509 18.14 5.86 31.92
C ILE A 509 16.79 5.97 31.21
N ASN A 510 15.71 6.30 31.93
CA ASN A 510 14.41 6.56 31.32
C ASN A 510 14.49 7.70 30.30
N LYS A 511 15.22 8.79 30.60
CA LYS A 511 15.48 9.86 29.62
C LYS A 511 16.32 9.42 28.45
N ALA A 512 17.24 8.49 28.63
CA ALA A 512 18.06 7.97 27.54
C ALA A 512 17.24 7.09 26.61
N LEU A 513 16.35 6.24 27.15
CA LEU A 513 15.37 5.46 26.39
C LEU A 513 14.43 6.37 25.57
N GLU A 514 13.90 7.41 26.23
CA GLU A 514 13.03 8.37 25.56
C GLU A 514 13.73 9.09 24.40
N ARG A 515 15.00 9.45 24.56
CA ARG A 515 15.83 10.02 23.49
C ARG A 515 16.09 9.02 22.36
N ALA A 516 16.27 7.74 22.69
CA ALA A 516 16.40 6.70 21.67
C ALA A 516 15.13 6.57 20.85
N GLN A 517 13.95 6.52 21.49
CA GLN A 517 12.66 6.51 20.79
C GLN A 517 12.48 7.78 19.93
N GLN A 518 12.82 8.96 20.43
CA GLN A 518 12.76 10.21 19.66
C GLN A 518 13.62 10.16 18.39
N LYS A 519 14.80 9.53 18.44
CA LYS A 519 15.63 9.33 17.25
C LYS A 519 14.98 8.40 16.22
N VAL A 520 14.33 7.32 16.69
CA VAL A 520 13.59 6.40 15.81
C VAL A 520 12.40 7.11 15.18
N GLU A 521 11.62 7.85 15.99
CA GLU A 521 10.49 8.65 15.51
C GLU A 521 10.92 9.66 14.46
N ALA A 522 12.00 10.41 14.70
CA ALA A 522 12.56 11.37 13.72
C ALA A 522 13.00 10.70 12.43
N ARG A 523 13.71 9.55 12.51
CA ARG A 523 14.10 8.78 11.32
C ARG A 523 12.88 8.31 10.52
N ASN A 524 11.87 7.78 11.19
CA ASN A 524 10.64 7.33 10.54
C ASN A 524 9.89 8.50 9.88
N PHE A 525 9.87 9.67 10.52
CA PHE A 525 9.33 10.89 9.95
C PHE A 525 10.08 11.31 8.68
N ASP A 526 11.42 11.31 8.69
CA ASP A 526 12.24 11.64 7.52
C ASP A 526 11.99 10.66 6.35
N ILE A 527 11.83 9.37 6.64
CA ILE A 527 11.47 8.37 5.62
C ILE A 527 10.12 8.70 4.99
N ARG A 528 9.07 8.96 5.81
CA ARG A 528 7.73 9.35 5.30
C ARG A 528 7.78 10.65 4.51
N LYS A 529 8.52 11.66 5.01
CA LYS A 529 8.70 12.96 4.34
C LYS A 529 9.38 12.81 2.98
N THR A 530 10.36 11.92 2.89
CA THR A 530 11.06 11.62 1.63
C THR A 530 10.14 10.90 0.66
N LEU A 531 9.40 9.90 1.11
CA LEU A 531 8.41 9.19 0.31
C LEU A 531 7.39 10.16 -0.32
N ILE A 532 6.86 11.08 0.48
CA ILE A 532 5.89 12.09 0.00
C ILE A 532 6.52 13.01 -1.04
N LYS A 533 7.76 13.46 -0.84
CA LYS A 533 8.44 14.35 -1.80
C LYS A 533 8.57 13.71 -3.19
N PHE A 534 8.84 12.42 -3.26
CA PHE A 534 8.87 11.67 -4.51
C PHE A 534 7.47 11.42 -5.06
N ASP A 535 6.52 11.01 -4.21
CA ASP A 535 5.16 10.72 -4.64
C ASP A 535 4.40 11.98 -5.09
N ASN A 536 4.69 13.16 -4.55
CA ASN A 536 4.08 14.40 -5.01
C ASN A 536 4.32 14.66 -6.50
N VAL A 537 5.51 14.33 -7.01
CA VAL A 537 5.81 14.45 -8.44
C VAL A 537 4.92 13.54 -9.28
N LEU A 538 4.75 12.29 -8.84
CA LEU A 538 3.84 11.34 -9.47
C LEU A 538 2.38 11.77 -9.30
N ASN A 539 2.01 12.33 -8.15
CA ASN A 539 0.66 12.77 -7.85
C ASN A 539 0.21 13.92 -8.75
N ASP A 540 1.08 14.90 -9.01
CA ASP A 540 0.77 15.99 -9.94
C ASP A 540 0.48 15.46 -11.35
N GLN A 541 1.26 14.50 -11.81
CA GLN A 541 1.08 13.83 -13.10
C GLN A 541 -0.18 12.94 -13.12
N ARG A 542 -0.45 12.22 -12.02
CA ARG A 542 -1.65 11.40 -11.83
C ARG A 542 -2.91 12.24 -11.94
N ASN A 543 -2.94 13.40 -11.30
CA ASN A 543 -4.09 14.30 -11.34
C ASN A 543 -4.39 14.75 -12.77
N VAL A 544 -3.36 15.07 -13.57
CA VAL A 544 -3.53 15.43 -14.99
C VAL A 544 -4.12 14.26 -15.79
N ILE A 545 -3.59 13.06 -15.61
CA ILE A 545 -4.06 11.86 -16.34
C ILE A 545 -5.47 11.49 -15.93
N PHE A 546 -5.79 11.51 -14.63
CA PHE A 546 -7.12 11.15 -14.13
C PHE A 546 -8.18 12.19 -14.54
N SER A 547 -7.83 13.48 -14.53
CA SER A 547 -8.72 14.52 -15.08
C SER A 547 -8.99 14.31 -16.57
N GLN A 548 -7.96 13.98 -17.38
CA GLN A 548 -8.16 13.66 -18.79
C GLN A 548 -9.04 12.42 -19.00
N ARG A 549 -8.93 11.41 -18.13
CA ARG A 549 -9.82 10.23 -18.17
C ARG A 549 -11.26 10.61 -17.84
N GLU A 550 -11.45 11.39 -16.78
CA GLU A 550 -12.78 11.84 -16.36
C GLU A 550 -13.43 12.71 -17.43
N ASP A 551 -12.69 13.65 -18.01
CA ASP A 551 -13.16 14.48 -19.12
C ASP A 551 -13.59 13.61 -20.32
N ALA A 552 -12.80 12.60 -20.66
CA ALA A 552 -13.12 11.67 -21.75
C ALA A 552 -14.37 10.82 -21.46
N MET A 553 -14.57 10.41 -20.21
CA MET A 553 -15.76 9.66 -19.80
C MET A 553 -17.04 10.54 -19.83
N ASN A 554 -16.91 11.81 -19.45
CA ASN A 554 -18.03 12.73 -19.31
C ASN A 554 -18.44 13.42 -20.63
N SER A 555 -17.54 13.51 -21.62
CA SER A 555 -17.76 14.37 -22.77
C SER A 555 -18.36 13.65 -23.98
N ASP A 556 -19.37 14.29 -24.60
CA ASP A 556 -19.81 13.97 -25.97
C ASP A 556 -18.83 14.52 -27.02
N THR A 557 -17.76 15.19 -26.58
CA THR A 557 -16.79 15.93 -27.40
C THR A 557 -15.52 15.13 -27.71
N ILE A 558 -15.53 13.78 -27.60
CA ILE A 558 -14.36 12.95 -27.91
C ILE A 558 -13.82 13.19 -29.33
N PHE A 559 -14.72 13.54 -30.27
CA PHE A 559 -14.33 13.86 -31.63
C PHE A 559 -13.53 15.18 -31.70
N ASP A 560 -13.81 16.15 -30.83
CA ASP A 560 -13.06 17.40 -30.77
C ASP A 560 -11.68 17.19 -30.18
N TYR A 561 -11.56 16.32 -29.15
CA TYR A 561 -10.27 15.90 -28.61
C TYR A 561 -9.40 15.23 -29.66
N SER A 562 -9.97 14.27 -30.40
CA SER A 562 -9.22 13.55 -31.44
C SER A 562 -8.81 14.48 -32.60
N ASN A 563 -9.63 15.45 -32.97
CA ASN A 563 -9.28 16.47 -33.96
C ASN A 563 -8.16 17.40 -33.46
N SER A 564 -8.21 17.82 -32.20
CA SER A 564 -7.16 18.64 -31.59
C SER A 564 -5.83 17.91 -31.58
N PHE A 565 -5.80 16.64 -31.19
CA PHE A 565 -4.57 15.84 -31.18
C PHE A 565 -4.00 15.64 -32.58
N LEU A 566 -4.86 15.39 -33.57
CA LEU A 566 -4.42 15.30 -34.96
C LEU A 566 -3.75 16.59 -35.42
N ASN A 567 -4.35 17.75 -35.13
CA ASN A 567 -3.79 19.04 -35.48
C ASN A 567 -2.42 19.29 -34.84
N GLU A 568 -2.25 18.99 -33.57
CA GLU A 568 -0.95 19.10 -32.89
C GLU A 568 0.12 18.17 -33.49
N ILE A 569 -0.28 16.96 -33.89
CA ILE A 569 0.62 16.00 -34.57
C ILE A 569 1.02 16.54 -35.94
N ILE A 570 0.09 17.09 -36.68
CA ILE A 570 0.36 17.70 -37.99
C ILE A 570 1.32 18.88 -37.85
N ASP A 571 1.13 19.74 -36.85
CA ASP A 571 2.04 20.88 -36.56
C ASP A 571 3.45 20.37 -36.24
N ASN A 572 3.57 19.28 -35.48
CA ASN A 572 4.84 18.66 -35.18
C ASN A 572 5.49 18.05 -36.44
N LEU A 573 4.71 17.41 -37.31
CA LEU A 573 5.21 16.91 -38.62
C LEU A 573 5.71 18.06 -39.51
N ILE A 574 4.99 19.17 -39.57
CA ILE A 574 5.42 20.36 -40.33
C ILE A 574 6.76 20.89 -39.79
N ARG A 575 6.93 20.97 -38.47
CA ARG A 575 8.21 21.37 -37.85
C ARG A 575 9.36 20.41 -38.24
N LEU A 576 9.10 19.08 -38.22
CA LEU A 576 10.08 18.10 -38.66
C LEU A 576 10.42 18.22 -40.16
N LYS A 577 9.41 18.52 -41.00
CA LYS A 577 9.59 18.75 -42.43
C LYS A 577 10.46 19.98 -42.71
N ILE A 578 10.29 21.06 -41.94
CA ILE A 578 11.12 22.25 -42.02
C ILE A 578 12.57 21.93 -41.60
N LYS A 579 12.74 21.18 -40.49
CA LYS A 579 14.08 20.71 -40.06
C LYS A 579 14.76 19.84 -41.13
N LYS A 580 14.02 18.98 -41.81
CA LYS A 580 14.54 18.15 -42.91
C LYS A 580 15.06 19.00 -44.11
N LYS A 581 14.40 20.13 -44.42
CA LYS A 581 14.90 21.08 -45.42
C LYS A 581 16.26 21.66 -45.04
N SER A 582 16.52 21.87 -43.74
CA SER A 582 17.80 22.35 -43.23
C SER A 582 18.86 21.23 -43.06
N ASN A 583 18.43 19.98 -42.82
CA ASN A 583 19.29 18.80 -42.73
C ASN A 583 18.73 17.63 -43.57
N PRO A 584 19.11 17.52 -44.83
CA PRO A 584 18.57 16.52 -45.76
C PRO A 584 18.80 15.05 -45.37
N LYS A 585 19.74 14.78 -44.48
CA LYS A 585 20.05 13.41 -44.00
C LYS A 585 19.12 12.93 -42.89
N SER A 586 18.30 13.81 -42.29
CA SER A 586 17.35 13.41 -41.25
C SER A 586 16.16 12.67 -41.82
N THR A 587 15.90 11.47 -41.30
CA THR A 587 14.77 10.60 -41.66
C THR A 587 13.61 10.71 -40.66
N ASP A 588 13.68 11.63 -39.68
CA ASP A 588 12.71 11.74 -38.56
C ASP A 588 11.29 12.02 -39.04
N PHE A 589 11.14 12.91 -40.04
CA PHE A 589 9.86 13.24 -40.63
C PHE A 589 9.21 12.01 -41.28
N GLU A 590 9.99 11.29 -42.12
CA GLU A 590 9.49 10.10 -42.80
C GLU A 590 9.14 8.97 -41.86
N ASN A 591 9.99 8.72 -40.87
CA ASN A 591 9.75 7.67 -39.87
C ASN A 591 8.48 7.96 -39.07
N LYS A 592 8.29 9.22 -38.64
CA LYS A 592 7.11 9.63 -37.91
C LYS A 592 5.85 9.59 -38.79
N LEU A 593 5.94 10.01 -40.04
CA LEU A 593 4.83 9.91 -41.00
C LEU A 593 4.46 8.45 -41.27
N LYS A 594 5.45 7.57 -41.44
CA LYS A 594 5.22 6.10 -41.62
C LYS A 594 4.53 5.50 -40.39
N SER A 595 4.92 5.90 -39.16
CA SER A 595 4.28 5.41 -37.94
C SER A 595 2.80 5.78 -37.86
N ILE A 596 2.42 6.97 -38.32
CA ILE A 596 1.03 7.45 -38.31
C ILE A 596 0.19 6.77 -39.38
N LEU A 597 0.73 6.61 -40.58
CA LEU A 597 0.03 5.99 -41.74
C LEU A 597 -0.14 4.48 -41.59
N GLY A 598 0.65 3.82 -40.74
CA GLY A 598 0.56 2.39 -40.45
C GLY A 598 1.20 1.49 -41.52
N LYS A 599 0.93 0.18 -41.46
CA LYS A 599 1.56 -0.82 -42.32
C LYS A 599 0.99 -0.87 -43.76
N ASN A 600 -0.19 -0.31 -43.98
CA ASN A 600 -0.95 -0.44 -45.22
C ASN A 600 -0.84 0.79 -46.13
N PHE A 601 0.16 1.65 -45.94
CA PHE A 601 0.34 2.80 -46.83
C PHE A 601 1.08 2.43 -48.11
N ILE A 602 0.73 3.13 -49.23
CA ILE A 602 1.38 3.00 -50.50
C ILE A 602 2.60 3.94 -50.53
N TYR A 603 3.76 3.46 -50.96
CA TYR A 603 5.01 4.24 -51.00
C TYR A 603 4.90 5.54 -51.81
N SER A 604 4.14 5.53 -52.93
CA SER A 604 3.87 6.71 -53.73
C SER A 604 3.16 7.83 -52.96
N TYR A 605 2.26 7.46 -52.03
CA TYR A 605 1.55 8.41 -51.17
C TYR A 605 2.49 9.06 -50.12
N LEU A 606 3.48 8.31 -49.64
CA LEU A 606 4.49 8.84 -48.75
C LEU A 606 5.39 9.89 -49.44
N GLU A 607 5.80 9.62 -50.70
CA GLU A 607 6.58 10.54 -51.52
C GLU A 607 5.78 11.80 -51.86
N GLU A 608 4.50 11.69 -52.15
CA GLU A 608 3.59 12.79 -52.40
C GLU A 608 3.49 13.69 -51.14
N LEU A 609 3.24 13.13 -49.96
CA LEU A 609 3.15 13.86 -48.70
C LEU A 609 4.50 14.48 -48.28
N THR A 610 5.60 13.89 -48.65
CA THR A 610 6.93 14.43 -48.36
C THR A 610 7.22 15.68 -49.21
N ASN A 611 6.75 15.72 -50.45
CA ASN A 611 7.04 16.78 -51.39
C ASN A 611 5.93 17.87 -51.51
N CYS A 612 4.73 17.64 -50.95
CA CYS A 612 3.62 18.57 -51.01
C CYS A 612 3.87 19.86 -50.19
N SER A 613 2.99 20.86 -50.31
CA SER A 613 3.05 22.03 -49.42
C SER A 613 2.62 21.70 -47.99
N ASP A 614 2.94 22.55 -47.01
CA ASP A 614 2.53 22.35 -45.63
C ASP A 614 1.01 22.42 -45.46
N LYS A 615 0.34 23.17 -46.34
CA LYS A 615 -1.13 23.27 -46.39
C LYS A 615 -1.74 21.98 -46.94
N ASP A 616 -1.20 21.46 -48.03
CA ASP A 616 -1.67 20.23 -48.64
C ASP A 616 -1.44 19.01 -47.75
N LEU A 617 -0.32 19.00 -46.98
CA LEU A 617 -0.07 17.98 -45.96
C LEU A 617 -1.14 17.97 -44.88
N ARG A 618 -1.51 19.14 -44.41
CA ARG A 618 -2.58 19.30 -43.40
C ARG A 618 -3.93 18.84 -43.95
N GLU A 619 -4.29 19.27 -45.13
CA GLU A 619 -5.56 18.92 -45.77
C GLU A 619 -5.65 17.42 -46.06
N SER A 620 -4.60 16.80 -46.56
CA SER A 620 -4.54 15.37 -46.87
C SER A 620 -4.67 14.49 -45.62
N LEU A 621 -3.96 14.83 -44.52
CA LEU A 621 -4.03 14.05 -43.29
C LEU A 621 -5.38 14.22 -42.58
N ASN A 622 -5.92 15.45 -42.54
CA ASN A 622 -7.25 15.69 -41.99
C ASN A 622 -8.33 14.96 -42.78
N LYS A 623 -8.28 15.01 -44.11
CA LYS A 623 -9.23 14.31 -44.96
C LYS A 623 -9.19 12.80 -44.70
N LYS A 624 -8.02 12.19 -44.71
CA LYS A 624 -7.87 10.75 -44.45
C LYS A 624 -8.45 10.35 -43.09
N PHE A 625 -8.22 11.17 -42.06
CA PHE A 625 -8.77 10.95 -40.71
C PHE A 625 -10.30 11.05 -40.67
N GLN A 626 -10.87 12.07 -41.34
CA GLN A 626 -12.30 12.24 -41.42
C GLN A 626 -12.98 11.15 -42.24
N ASP A 627 -12.41 10.78 -43.39
CA ASP A 627 -12.91 9.66 -44.24
C ASP A 627 -12.99 8.36 -43.40
N SER A 628 -11.93 8.03 -42.65
CA SER A 628 -11.92 6.84 -41.77
C SER A 628 -13.00 6.93 -40.66
N ARG A 629 -13.26 8.11 -40.12
CA ARG A 629 -14.32 8.33 -39.13
C ARG A 629 -15.70 8.20 -39.75
N GLU A 630 -15.93 8.80 -40.94
CA GLU A 630 -17.20 8.74 -41.61
C GLU A 630 -17.58 7.30 -42.00
N GLU A 631 -16.60 6.49 -42.42
CA GLU A 631 -16.82 5.07 -42.69
C GLU A 631 -17.30 4.34 -41.44
N ARG A 632 -16.67 4.61 -40.25
CA ARG A 632 -17.11 4.05 -38.96
C ARG A 632 -18.51 4.48 -38.60
N ILE A 633 -18.84 5.78 -38.76
CA ILE A 633 -20.17 6.32 -38.47
C ILE A 633 -21.23 5.71 -39.42
N LYS A 634 -20.93 5.51 -40.68
CA LYS A 634 -21.84 4.86 -41.66
C LYS A 634 -22.15 3.41 -41.29
N LEU A 635 -21.15 2.70 -40.72
CA LEU A 635 -21.31 1.28 -40.37
C LEU A 635 -21.97 1.05 -39.02
N LEU A 636 -21.67 1.88 -38.03
CA LEU A 636 -22.03 1.65 -36.62
C LEU A 636 -23.02 2.66 -36.06
N GLY A 637 -23.16 3.81 -36.71
CA GLY A 637 -23.86 4.98 -36.13
C GLY A 637 -22.92 5.88 -35.32
N LYS A 638 -23.38 7.12 -35.06
CA LYS A 638 -22.57 8.15 -34.41
C LYS A 638 -22.23 7.80 -32.96
N ASP A 639 -23.21 7.34 -32.18
CA ASP A 639 -23.04 7.08 -30.75
C ASP A 639 -22.07 5.92 -30.49
N GLN A 640 -22.21 4.83 -31.22
CA GLN A 640 -21.28 3.70 -31.09
C GLN A 640 -19.86 4.05 -31.58
N SER A 641 -19.73 4.91 -32.60
CA SER A 641 -18.43 5.40 -33.03
C SER A 641 -17.76 6.28 -31.97
N GLN A 642 -18.52 7.10 -31.25
CA GLN A 642 -18.03 7.89 -30.12
C GLN A 642 -17.58 6.96 -28.98
N ASP A 643 -18.36 5.96 -28.61
CA ASP A 643 -18.01 5.01 -27.55
C ASP A 643 -16.73 4.22 -27.86
N ILE A 644 -16.54 3.85 -29.14
CA ILE A 644 -15.30 3.19 -29.57
C ILE A 644 -14.10 4.15 -29.43
N GLU A 645 -14.21 5.41 -29.89
CA GLU A 645 -13.13 6.37 -29.75
C GLU A 645 -12.82 6.66 -28.27
N LYS A 646 -13.84 6.75 -27.38
CA LYS A 646 -13.68 6.86 -25.93
C LYS A 646 -12.90 5.68 -25.35
N ARG A 647 -13.32 4.46 -25.67
CA ARG A 647 -12.66 3.23 -25.17
C ARG A 647 -11.21 3.14 -25.63
N ILE A 648 -10.94 3.44 -26.89
CA ILE A 648 -9.56 3.44 -27.43
C ILE A 648 -8.72 4.50 -26.71
N PHE A 649 -9.27 5.70 -26.47
CA PHE A 649 -8.56 6.75 -25.75
C PHE A 649 -8.21 6.33 -24.32
N LEU A 650 -9.18 5.81 -23.55
CA LEU A 650 -8.97 5.32 -22.21
C LEU A 650 -7.94 4.18 -22.16
N GLN A 651 -8.04 3.21 -23.06
CA GLN A 651 -7.04 2.12 -23.17
C GLN A 651 -5.64 2.64 -23.50
N THR A 652 -5.55 3.63 -24.41
CA THR A 652 -4.26 4.24 -24.77
C THR A 652 -3.64 4.97 -23.59
N ILE A 653 -4.46 5.69 -22.80
CA ILE A 653 -4.01 6.30 -21.55
C ILE A 653 -3.48 5.21 -20.61
N ASP A 654 -4.24 4.14 -20.37
CA ASP A 654 -3.88 3.10 -19.40
C ASP A 654 -2.55 2.40 -19.75
N ILE A 655 -2.35 2.06 -21.03
CA ILE A 655 -1.11 1.42 -21.48
C ILE A 655 0.10 2.35 -21.29
N ASN A 656 -0.03 3.61 -21.71
CA ASN A 656 1.06 4.57 -21.62
C ASN A 656 1.34 4.98 -20.16
N TRP A 657 0.29 5.17 -19.34
CA TRP A 657 0.41 5.51 -17.93
C TRP A 657 1.06 4.40 -17.11
N LYS A 658 0.64 3.16 -17.33
CA LYS A 658 1.25 1.97 -16.71
C LYS A 658 2.74 1.87 -16.99
N SER A 659 3.16 2.06 -18.24
CA SER A 659 4.58 2.06 -18.63
C SER A 659 5.33 3.21 -17.94
N HIS A 660 4.70 4.38 -17.84
CA HIS A 660 5.29 5.56 -17.21
C HIS A 660 5.52 5.37 -15.70
N ILE A 661 4.55 4.83 -14.97
CA ILE A 661 4.71 4.51 -13.53
C ILE A 661 5.92 3.58 -13.36
N GLN A 662 6.04 2.56 -14.18
CA GLN A 662 7.17 1.62 -14.11
C GLN A 662 8.53 2.32 -14.34
N TYR A 663 8.60 3.24 -15.32
CA TYR A 663 9.82 4.03 -15.54
C TYR A 663 10.15 4.93 -14.34
N LEU A 664 9.14 5.56 -13.72
CA LEU A 664 9.36 6.41 -12.55
C LEU A 664 9.78 5.59 -11.32
N GLU A 665 9.25 4.38 -11.13
CA GLU A 665 9.69 3.49 -10.05
C GLU A 665 11.16 3.07 -10.24
N GLN A 666 11.55 2.68 -11.44
CA GLN A 666 12.93 2.35 -11.77
C GLN A 666 13.86 3.55 -11.59
N LEU A 667 13.45 4.74 -12.06
CA LEU A 667 14.19 5.97 -11.89
C LEU A 667 14.41 6.30 -10.40
N ARG A 668 13.36 6.15 -9.57
CA ARG A 668 13.44 6.40 -8.12
C ARG A 668 14.48 5.54 -7.43
N GLN A 669 14.65 4.28 -7.85
CA GLN A 669 15.61 3.36 -7.26
C GLN A 669 17.06 3.73 -7.60
N VAL A 670 17.31 4.24 -8.80
CA VAL A 670 18.67 4.55 -9.26
C VAL A 670 19.08 6.01 -9.07
N ILE A 671 18.11 6.92 -8.85
CA ILE A 671 18.38 8.35 -8.78
C ILE A 671 19.29 8.73 -7.60
N GLY A 672 19.25 7.96 -6.52
CA GLY A 672 20.11 8.14 -5.35
C GLY A 672 21.61 8.09 -5.68
N LEU A 673 21.99 7.34 -6.71
CA LEU A 673 23.39 7.23 -7.16
C LEU A 673 23.96 8.57 -7.69
N ARG A 674 23.08 9.50 -8.12
CA ARG A 674 23.51 10.82 -8.60
C ARG A 674 24.03 11.73 -7.48
N SER A 675 23.77 11.40 -6.22
CA SER A 675 24.37 12.10 -5.07
C SER A 675 25.91 12.03 -5.06
N TYR A 676 26.50 10.97 -5.60
CA TYR A 676 27.94 10.85 -5.76
C TYR A 676 28.53 11.92 -6.71
N GLY A 677 27.71 12.43 -7.65
CA GLY A 677 28.05 13.55 -8.53
C GLY A 677 27.69 14.91 -7.96
N GLN A 678 27.48 15.05 -6.64
CA GLN A 678 27.09 16.29 -5.93
C GLN A 678 25.79 16.91 -6.46
N ARG A 679 24.89 16.12 -7.02
CA ARG A 679 23.55 16.54 -7.46
C ARG A 679 22.49 16.12 -6.45
N ASP A 680 21.53 16.99 -6.22
CA ASP A 680 20.36 16.64 -5.37
C ASP A 680 19.48 15.62 -6.10
N PRO A 681 19.31 14.38 -5.56
CA PRO A 681 18.53 13.34 -6.20
C PRO A 681 17.07 13.74 -6.47
N LEU A 682 16.47 14.54 -5.58
CA LEU A 682 15.07 14.96 -5.74
C LEU A 682 14.92 15.96 -6.90
N VAL A 683 15.86 16.88 -7.04
CA VAL A 683 15.86 17.87 -8.14
C VAL A 683 16.05 17.16 -9.48
N GLU A 684 16.99 16.21 -9.54
CA GLU A 684 17.23 15.42 -10.77
C GLU A 684 16.02 14.54 -11.10
N TYR A 685 15.40 13.90 -10.08
CA TYR A 685 14.18 13.14 -10.26
C TYR A 685 13.05 13.98 -10.85
N LYS A 686 12.82 15.20 -10.30
CA LYS A 686 11.79 16.11 -10.82
C LYS A 686 12.01 16.46 -12.28
N LYS A 687 13.25 16.78 -12.67
CA LYS A 687 13.60 17.12 -14.06
C LYS A 687 13.35 15.96 -15.01
N GLU A 688 13.82 14.77 -14.67
CA GLU A 688 13.64 13.59 -15.52
C GLU A 688 12.20 13.13 -15.58
N ALA A 689 11.50 13.11 -14.44
CA ALA A 689 10.08 12.78 -14.39
C ALA A 689 9.24 13.73 -15.26
N PHE A 690 9.59 15.03 -15.28
CA PHE A 690 8.94 16.00 -16.17
C PHE A 690 9.15 15.67 -17.64
N HIS A 691 10.37 15.41 -18.07
CA HIS A 691 10.68 15.05 -19.46
C HIS A 691 10.03 13.72 -19.87
N LEU A 692 10.01 12.74 -18.97
CA LEU A 692 9.32 11.46 -19.21
C LEU A 692 7.81 11.67 -19.37
N PHE A 693 7.21 12.54 -18.58
CA PHE A 693 5.79 12.85 -18.66
C PHE A 693 5.43 13.61 -19.94
N GLU A 694 6.24 14.59 -20.34
CA GLU A 694 6.09 15.28 -21.63
C GLU A 694 6.15 14.29 -22.82
N SER A 695 7.08 13.36 -22.74
CA SER A 695 7.22 12.29 -23.73
C SER A 695 6.01 11.35 -23.74
N LEU A 696 5.45 11.02 -22.55
CA LEU A 696 4.23 10.23 -22.42
C LEU A 696 3.05 10.93 -23.10
N LEU A 697 2.81 12.22 -22.81
CA LEU A 697 1.69 12.96 -23.40
C LEU A 697 1.79 13.04 -24.93
N ASN A 698 3.01 13.25 -25.46
CA ASN A 698 3.25 13.25 -26.89
C ASN A 698 3.03 11.86 -27.53
N ARG A 699 3.45 10.79 -26.85
CA ARG A 699 3.27 9.42 -27.29
C ARG A 699 1.79 9.04 -27.26
N LEU A 700 1.07 9.38 -26.20
CA LEU A 700 -0.36 9.14 -26.06
C LEU A 700 -1.15 9.72 -27.25
N LYS A 701 -0.89 11.00 -27.57
CA LYS A 701 -1.53 11.66 -28.72
C LYS A 701 -1.23 10.94 -30.04
N LEU A 702 0.04 10.53 -30.23
CA LEU A 702 0.48 9.81 -31.43
C LEU A 702 -0.17 8.43 -31.54
N ASP A 703 -0.12 7.63 -30.47
CA ASP A 703 -0.66 6.27 -30.46
C ASP A 703 -2.18 6.29 -30.69
N PHE A 704 -2.89 7.17 -30.00
CA PHE A 704 -4.35 7.33 -30.17
C PHE A 704 -4.72 7.70 -31.62
N THR A 705 -4.08 8.73 -32.17
CA THR A 705 -4.34 9.16 -33.56
C THR A 705 -3.98 8.07 -34.59
N THR A 706 -2.86 7.38 -34.36
CA THR A 706 -2.42 6.28 -35.22
C THR A 706 -3.43 5.13 -35.23
N ILE A 707 -3.94 4.75 -34.06
CA ILE A 707 -4.97 3.71 -33.95
C ILE A 707 -6.23 4.13 -34.69
N LEU A 708 -6.72 5.37 -34.49
CA LEU A 708 -7.93 5.86 -35.14
C LEU A 708 -7.81 5.94 -36.66
N MET A 709 -6.63 6.31 -37.19
CA MET A 709 -6.36 6.36 -38.63
C MET A 709 -6.31 4.98 -39.29
N ASN A 710 -5.93 3.95 -38.54
CA ASN A 710 -5.73 2.60 -39.08
C ASN A 710 -6.79 1.61 -38.58
N LEU A 711 -7.81 2.06 -37.88
CA LEU A 711 -8.89 1.22 -37.38
C LEU A 711 -9.78 0.76 -38.53
N THR A 712 -9.66 -0.51 -38.90
CA THR A 712 -10.53 -1.17 -39.88
C THR A 712 -11.53 -2.06 -39.15
N LEU A 713 -12.82 -1.88 -39.46
CA LEU A 713 -13.86 -2.75 -38.94
C LEU A 713 -13.87 -4.03 -39.78
N VAL A 714 -13.47 -5.15 -39.20
CA VAL A 714 -13.67 -6.46 -39.80
C VAL A 714 -15.11 -6.85 -39.51
N GLN A 715 -15.99 -6.79 -40.50
CA GLN A 715 -17.26 -7.51 -40.41
C GLN A 715 -16.90 -9.00 -40.30
N SER A 716 -16.95 -9.53 -39.08
CA SER A 716 -17.10 -10.97 -38.93
C SER A 716 -18.41 -11.31 -39.63
N GLN A 717 -18.31 -11.82 -40.87
CA GLN A 717 -19.39 -12.61 -41.42
C GLN A 717 -19.65 -13.69 -40.38
N THR A 718 -20.61 -13.48 -39.54
CA THR A 718 -21.28 -14.54 -38.81
C THR A 718 -21.80 -15.47 -39.91
N LYS A 719 -21.00 -16.44 -40.31
CA LYS A 719 -21.56 -17.69 -40.77
C LYS A 719 -22.46 -18.12 -39.66
N ASN A 720 -23.76 -17.97 -39.85
CA ASN A 720 -24.77 -18.70 -39.08
C ASN A 720 -24.44 -20.19 -39.30
N VAL A 721 -23.48 -20.68 -38.54
CA VAL A 721 -23.30 -22.08 -38.29
C VAL A 721 -24.16 -22.32 -37.05
N ASP A 722 -25.26 -23.03 -37.30
CA ASP A 722 -26.20 -23.46 -36.28
C ASP A 722 -25.53 -23.77 -34.94
N ASN A 723 -25.49 -22.74 -34.06
CA ASN A 723 -25.00 -22.88 -32.68
C ASN A 723 -26.01 -23.58 -31.77
N ASP A 724 -27.24 -23.74 -32.24
CA ASP A 724 -28.27 -24.45 -31.48
C ASP A 724 -28.08 -25.98 -31.52
N GLU A 725 -27.66 -26.55 -32.65
CA GLU A 725 -27.32 -27.98 -32.70
C GLU A 725 -26.07 -28.33 -31.88
N LYS A 726 -25.08 -27.44 -31.81
CA LYS A 726 -23.90 -27.68 -30.95
C LYS A 726 -24.19 -27.54 -29.46
N LYS A 727 -25.06 -26.62 -29.04
CA LYS A 727 -25.48 -26.50 -27.66
C LYS A 727 -26.36 -27.67 -27.19
N GLU A 728 -27.22 -28.19 -28.04
CA GLU A 728 -27.97 -29.38 -27.73
C GLU A 728 -27.10 -30.66 -27.68
N ASN A 729 -26.11 -30.77 -28.55
CA ASN A 729 -25.16 -31.89 -28.53
C ASN A 729 -24.22 -31.81 -27.32
N TYR A 730 -23.82 -30.61 -26.88
CA TYR A 730 -23.04 -30.44 -25.64
C TYR A 730 -23.87 -30.83 -24.40
N LYS A 731 -25.13 -30.42 -24.28
CA LYS A 731 -25.98 -30.83 -23.15
C LYS A 731 -26.23 -32.33 -23.10
N LYS A 732 -26.45 -32.97 -24.24
CA LYS A 732 -26.67 -34.46 -24.33
C LYS A 732 -25.38 -35.25 -24.02
N ALA A 733 -24.19 -34.68 -24.21
CA ALA A 733 -22.91 -35.33 -23.89
C ALA A 733 -22.58 -35.34 -22.39
N PHE A 734 -23.07 -34.36 -21.63
CA PHE A 734 -22.83 -34.30 -20.18
C PHE A 734 -23.76 -35.16 -19.33
N ASP A 735 -24.91 -35.62 -19.87
CA ASP A 735 -25.83 -36.49 -19.16
C ASP A 735 -25.44 -37.99 -19.16
N LYS A 736 -24.40 -38.39 -19.88
CA LYS A 736 -23.79 -39.71 -19.80
C LYS A 736 -22.66 -39.76 -18.78
N LYS A 737 -22.73 -40.65 -17.79
CA LYS A 737 -21.56 -40.93 -16.90
C LYS A 737 -20.39 -41.45 -17.73
N ILE A 738 -19.45 -40.56 -18.03
CA ILE A 738 -18.25 -40.88 -18.80
C ILE A 738 -17.21 -41.47 -17.85
N SER A 739 -16.64 -42.63 -18.25
CA SER A 739 -15.60 -43.29 -17.49
C SER A 739 -14.32 -42.44 -17.47
N ARG A 740 -13.62 -42.37 -16.31
CA ARG A 740 -12.40 -41.57 -16.13
C ARG A 740 -11.29 -41.85 -17.15
N ASN A 741 -11.30 -43.03 -17.76
CA ASN A 741 -10.27 -43.47 -18.72
C ASN A 741 -10.67 -43.31 -20.19
N GLU A 742 -11.91 -42.93 -20.50
CA GLU A 742 -12.38 -42.69 -21.88
C GLU A 742 -11.84 -41.40 -22.47
N PRO A 743 -11.81 -41.26 -23.80
CA PRO A 743 -11.44 -40.01 -24.45
C PRO A 743 -12.38 -38.87 -24.06
N CYS A 744 -11.84 -37.68 -23.83
CA CYS A 744 -12.66 -36.55 -23.42
C CYS A 744 -13.56 -36.08 -24.57
N PRO A 745 -14.87 -35.89 -24.31
CA PRO A 745 -15.84 -35.48 -25.33
C PRO A 745 -15.60 -34.07 -25.88
N CYS A 746 -14.70 -33.28 -25.26
CA CYS A 746 -14.33 -31.95 -25.74
C CYS A 746 -13.44 -31.98 -27.02
N GLY A 747 -13.07 -33.15 -27.52
CA GLY A 747 -12.25 -33.31 -28.74
C GLY A 747 -10.75 -33.06 -28.53
N SER A 748 -10.27 -32.91 -27.27
CA SER A 748 -8.85 -32.65 -26.97
C SER A 748 -7.90 -33.84 -27.18
N GLY A 749 -8.41 -35.03 -27.50
CA GLY A 749 -7.63 -36.28 -27.64
C GLY A 749 -7.09 -36.82 -26.29
N LYS A 750 -7.31 -36.16 -25.18
CA LYS A 750 -6.87 -36.58 -23.84
C LYS A 750 -7.96 -37.42 -23.13
N LYS A 751 -7.53 -38.30 -22.20
CA LYS A 751 -8.48 -39.05 -21.36
C LYS A 751 -9.29 -38.08 -20.47
N TYR A 752 -10.58 -38.38 -20.21
CA TYR A 752 -11.47 -37.50 -19.44
C TYR A 752 -10.87 -37.03 -18.10
N LYS A 753 -10.21 -37.93 -17.33
CA LYS A 753 -9.52 -37.60 -16.07
C LYS A 753 -8.31 -36.64 -16.19
N ARG A 754 -7.82 -36.38 -17.41
CA ARG A 754 -6.69 -35.46 -17.68
C ARG A 754 -7.14 -34.24 -18.53
N CYS A 755 -8.44 -33.99 -18.59
CA CYS A 755 -9.05 -32.89 -19.33
C CYS A 755 -10.23 -32.34 -18.54
N CYS A 756 -11.46 -32.41 -19.02
CA CYS A 756 -12.65 -31.84 -18.38
C CYS A 756 -13.09 -32.56 -17.09
N GLY A 757 -12.56 -33.72 -16.80
CA GLY A 757 -12.80 -34.47 -15.56
C GLY A 757 -11.61 -34.49 -14.59
N ALA A 758 -10.64 -33.58 -14.73
CA ALA A 758 -9.60 -33.34 -13.74
C ALA A 758 -10.19 -32.41 -12.66
N LEU A 759 -10.33 -32.95 -11.44
CA LEU A 759 -10.65 -32.20 -10.22
C LEU A 759 -9.37 -31.65 -9.65
#